data_8d28bc1af91b63a0ebc20fbd0cb98cd1
#
_entry.id   8d28bc1af91b63a0ebc20fbd0cb98cd1
#
_cell.length_a   1.000
_cell.length_b   1.000
_cell.length_c   1.000
_cell.angle_alpha   90.00
_cell.angle_beta   90.00
_cell.angle_gamma   90.00
#
_symmetry.space_group_name_H-M   'P 1'
#
loop_
_entity.id
_entity.type
_entity.pdbx_description
1 polymer ?
#
loop_
_entity_poly.entity_id
_entity_poly.type
_entity_poly.pdbx_seq_one_letter_code
_entity_poly.pdbx_strand_id
1 'polypeptide(L)'
;MSWPALADLARLPIPGTDAPIEVRFTPDGSALTYLAGESRSQVRSLWRHDLASGERVQLAGPAPAAEREETLSRDEQLQRERRRTGSLGITEYAWAARAEEPTLIVPTGGQVLVGIGEATRRGPLEPVPGVEDVAAAAVSPNGTRLAFVREGDVCVVSLTGDAALRRVTEDAADGVSNGLADYAAAEELARYEGMWWSWDGGHLAFAHVDERAIPVFTIPHVAEAAATQETHRYPFAGGPNAVVSIRITAAADGDYLEVPLPNVGGGGYLARVVAHSRGGWLVATLPRAQRELHWHHLTVDGALEPTWTERAEPWINIDDHTRVLRDGRILRTTEASGYRHLEIRDLDGRGARALTAGPWMVTGVVGVDEAAGAAFIVGTRDGATERHLYRVPLDAVGPVSDPERLTAEPGWHDALVSDDGRRWADSASDLASGPQLSVHQFAAEVGGRVLSAATATAEQLGVAPPELLTLRAADGTTPLDAAFYRPARPTSTPPPCVVWVYGGPHAQYVKRAWEMTAHPLRQYLAGVGAAVLVVDNRGSANRGIPFEAMLRGRLGAAEVADQAAAVRELADRGEIDIGRVGITGGSYGGFMTLRAMAAEPDLFRVGVAVAPVTDWRGYDTAYTERYLGLPAEQPDAYDASAALGLADRIRGSLLLIHGAIDENVHLRHSVRLVAELQAAGCDVELVLLPTDRHRTRSAAGLATRDRRTVRHLLEGLGVALPADLAGG
;
A
#
# COMPACT_ATOMS: atom_id res chain seq x y z
N MET A 1 16.13 -17.59 28.95
CA MET A 1 14.73 -17.40 28.58
C MET A 1 14.42 -18.39 27.47
N SER A 2 13.32 -19.11 27.53
CA SER A 2 12.85 -19.92 26.41
C SER A 2 12.34 -18.97 25.34
N TRP A 3 12.82 -19.10 24.11
CA TRP A 3 12.34 -18.33 22.98
C TRP A 3 10.85 -18.67 22.73
N PRO A 4 9.99 -17.68 22.36
CA PRO A 4 8.58 -17.95 22.08
C PRO A 4 8.46 -18.99 20.94
N ALA A 5 7.49 -19.87 21.02
CA ALA A 5 7.21 -20.82 19.95
C ALA A 5 6.76 -20.08 18.68
N LEU A 6 7.02 -20.66 17.50
CA LEU A 6 6.63 -20.05 16.23
C LEU A 6 5.13 -19.71 16.19
N ALA A 7 4.28 -20.59 16.70
CA ALA A 7 2.84 -20.37 16.77
C ALA A 7 2.43 -19.15 17.64
N ASP A 8 3.27 -18.76 18.59
CA ASP A 8 3.02 -17.59 19.43
C ASP A 8 3.46 -16.28 18.75
N LEU A 9 4.49 -16.37 17.90
CA LEU A 9 5.00 -15.22 17.13
C LEU A 9 4.17 -14.95 15.86
N ALA A 10 3.64 -16.00 15.23
CA ALA A 10 2.89 -15.90 13.97
C ALA A 10 1.42 -15.45 14.15
N ARG A 11 1.04 -14.99 15.34
CA ARG A 11 -0.31 -14.50 15.61
C ARG A 11 -0.52 -13.11 15.00
N LEU A 12 -1.73 -12.89 14.47
CA LEU A 12 -2.17 -11.57 14.03
C LEU A 12 -3.14 -10.95 15.08
N PRO A 13 -3.09 -9.64 15.25
CA PRO A 13 -2.07 -8.70 14.75
C PRO A 13 -0.70 -8.95 15.40
N ILE A 14 0.35 -8.56 14.68
CA ILE A 14 1.73 -8.60 15.20
C ILE A 14 1.79 -7.77 16.49
N PRO A 15 2.46 -8.23 17.55
CA PRO A 15 2.55 -7.48 18.81
C PRO A 15 2.99 -6.03 18.61
N GLY A 16 2.29 -5.08 19.24
CA GLY A 16 2.56 -3.65 19.14
C GLY A 16 2.00 -2.97 17.88
N THR A 17 1.24 -3.70 17.03
CA THR A 17 0.58 -3.12 15.85
C THR A 17 -0.93 -2.93 16.02
N ASP A 18 -1.44 -3.08 17.23
CA ASP A 18 -2.82 -2.81 17.63
C ASP A 18 -3.09 -1.32 17.97
N ALA A 19 -2.13 -0.45 17.65
CA ALA A 19 -2.27 1.00 17.79
C ALA A 19 -3.42 1.56 16.92
N PRO A 20 -3.95 2.77 17.28
CA PRO A 20 -4.89 3.49 16.44
C PRO A 20 -4.38 3.69 15.01
N ILE A 21 -5.24 3.42 14.01
CA ILE A 21 -4.98 3.64 12.58
C ILE A 21 -6.06 4.53 11.99
N GLU A 22 -5.87 5.02 10.75
CA GLU A 22 -6.80 5.95 10.09
C GLU A 22 -7.15 7.14 11.00
N VAL A 23 -6.14 7.70 11.66
CA VAL A 23 -6.32 8.82 12.58
C VAL A 23 -6.69 10.08 11.79
N ARG A 24 -7.73 10.80 12.22
CA ARG A 24 -8.16 12.08 11.62
C ARG A 24 -8.60 13.04 12.72
N PHE A 25 -8.35 14.33 12.52
CA PHE A 25 -9.01 15.35 13.32
C PHE A 25 -10.48 15.45 12.92
N THR A 26 -11.35 15.78 13.87
CA THR A 26 -12.69 16.28 13.56
C THR A 26 -12.59 17.60 12.81
N PRO A 27 -13.58 17.98 11.97
CA PRO A 27 -13.52 19.24 11.20
C PRO A 27 -13.28 20.50 12.04
N ASP A 28 -13.73 20.51 13.31
CA ASP A 28 -13.50 21.59 14.27
C ASP A 28 -12.16 21.47 15.04
N GLY A 29 -11.36 20.45 14.75
CA GLY A 29 -10.09 20.20 15.42
C GLY A 29 -10.18 19.85 16.92
N SER A 30 -11.39 19.69 17.49
CA SER A 30 -11.60 19.48 18.92
C SER A 30 -11.33 18.06 19.40
N ALA A 31 -11.36 17.08 18.49
CA ALA A 31 -11.16 15.67 18.81
C ALA A 31 -10.37 14.96 17.69
N LEU A 32 -9.90 13.74 18.01
CA LEU A 32 -9.46 12.77 17.01
C LEU A 32 -10.50 11.68 16.85
N THR A 33 -10.66 11.21 15.61
CA THR A 33 -11.31 9.96 15.28
C THR A 33 -10.27 8.98 14.76
N TYR A 34 -10.45 7.70 15.03
CA TYR A 34 -9.53 6.66 14.60
C TYR A 34 -10.14 5.27 14.67
N LEU A 35 -9.57 4.33 13.95
CA LEU A 35 -9.92 2.93 14.03
C LEU A 35 -9.02 2.23 15.06
N ALA A 36 -9.64 1.54 16.02
CA ALA A 36 -8.93 0.73 16.99
C ALA A 36 -9.76 -0.51 17.36
N GLY A 37 -9.07 -1.60 17.65
CA GLY A 37 -9.65 -2.84 18.14
C GLY A 37 -9.34 -3.06 19.62
N GLU A 38 -9.86 -4.15 20.17
CA GLU A 38 -9.37 -4.70 21.43
C GLU A 38 -7.94 -5.23 21.25
N SER A 39 -7.21 -5.33 22.37
CA SER A 39 -5.85 -5.87 22.34
C SER A 39 -5.82 -7.24 21.64
N ARG A 40 -4.92 -7.40 20.68
CA ARG A 40 -4.75 -8.62 19.87
C ARG A 40 -5.93 -8.97 18.95
N SER A 41 -6.82 -8.02 18.68
CA SER A 41 -7.89 -8.20 17.69
C SER A 41 -7.57 -7.46 16.40
N GLN A 42 -7.84 -8.08 15.25
CA GLN A 42 -7.83 -7.42 13.95
C GLN A 42 -9.13 -6.65 13.67
N VAL A 43 -10.18 -6.92 14.45
CA VAL A 43 -11.49 -6.29 14.29
C VAL A 43 -11.43 -4.87 14.84
N ARG A 44 -11.71 -3.90 14.01
CA ARG A 44 -11.65 -2.47 14.32
C ARG A 44 -13.05 -1.87 14.47
N SER A 45 -13.15 -0.97 15.43
CA SER A 45 -14.30 -0.07 15.65
C SER A 45 -13.86 1.37 15.45
N LEU A 46 -14.80 2.27 15.20
CA LEU A 46 -14.54 3.70 15.11
C LEU A 46 -14.68 4.35 16.49
N TRP A 47 -13.64 5.06 16.89
CA TRP A 47 -13.56 5.78 18.16
C TRP A 47 -13.39 7.27 17.95
N ARG A 48 -13.94 8.05 18.86
CA ARG A 48 -13.67 9.49 19.02
C ARG A 48 -12.99 9.74 20.35
N HIS A 49 -11.94 10.56 20.34
CA HIS A 49 -11.21 10.99 21.53
C HIS A 49 -11.26 12.52 21.64
N ASP A 50 -11.97 13.04 22.61
CA ASP A 50 -12.09 14.47 22.88
C ASP A 50 -10.78 14.99 23.47
N LEU A 51 -10.21 16.04 22.83
CA LEU A 51 -8.89 16.54 23.22
C LEU A 51 -8.91 17.42 24.48
N ALA A 52 -10.07 17.97 24.85
CA ALA A 52 -10.19 18.81 26.05
C ALA A 52 -10.48 17.96 27.29
N SER A 53 -11.51 17.12 27.23
CA SER A 53 -11.92 16.28 28.36
C SER A 53 -11.09 15.02 28.53
N GLY A 54 -10.51 14.49 27.44
CA GLY A 54 -9.87 13.18 27.38
C GLY A 54 -10.87 12.02 27.28
N GLU A 55 -12.16 12.30 27.12
CA GLU A 55 -13.19 11.30 26.95
C GLU A 55 -13.02 10.52 25.65
N ARG A 56 -13.16 9.20 25.74
CA ARG A 56 -13.13 8.29 24.59
C ARG A 56 -14.50 7.63 24.41
N VAL A 57 -15.09 7.81 23.22
CA VAL A 57 -16.41 7.29 22.87
C VAL A 57 -16.29 6.40 21.63
N GLN A 58 -16.92 5.23 21.65
CA GLN A 58 -17.09 4.39 20.47
C GLN A 58 -18.26 4.94 19.65
N LEU A 59 -17.98 5.45 18.46
CA LEU A 59 -19.01 5.98 17.56
C LEU A 59 -19.71 4.88 16.78
N ALA A 60 -18.97 3.87 16.33
CA ALA A 60 -19.51 2.74 15.59
C ALA A 60 -18.72 1.46 15.90
N GLY A 61 -19.43 0.34 16.00
CA GLY A 61 -18.88 -1.01 15.96
C GLY A 61 -18.97 -1.60 14.55
N PRO A 62 -18.25 -2.69 14.27
CA PRO A 62 -18.36 -3.39 13.00
C PRO A 62 -19.72 -4.08 12.84
N ALA A 63 -20.18 -4.22 11.60
CA ALA A 63 -21.26 -5.15 11.31
C ALA A 63 -20.78 -6.60 11.57
N PRO A 64 -21.65 -7.52 12.06
CA PRO A 64 -21.26 -8.90 12.34
C PRO A 64 -20.63 -9.63 11.12
N ALA A 65 -21.07 -9.32 9.91
CA ALA A 65 -20.50 -9.87 8.67
C ALA A 65 -19.05 -9.42 8.42
N ALA A 66 -18.63 -8.28 8.96
CA ALA A 66 -17.30 -7.72 8.77
C ALA A 66 -16.26 -8.20 9.82
N GLU A 67 -16.66 -9.00 10.80
CA GLU A 67 -15.78 -9.43 11.90
C GLU A 67 -14.87 -10.61 11.56
N ARG A 68 -15.15 -11.35 10.50
CA ARG A 68 -14.38 -12.54 10.11
C ARG A 68 -14.18 -12.58 8.59
N GLU A 69 -13.01 -13.05 8.16
CA GLU A 69 -12.65 -13.16 6.75
C GLU A 69 -13.66 -14.00 5.95
N GLU A 70 -14.12 -15.11 6.53
CA GLU A 70 -15.01 -16.06 5.89
C GLU A 70 -16.45 -15.51 5.69
N THR A 71 -16.81 -14.45 6.40
CA THR A 71 -18.14 -13.83 6.34
C THR A 71 -18.16 -12.58 5.46
N LEU A 72 -17.01 -12.12 4.98
CA LEU A 72 -16.92 -11.00 4.05
C LEU A 72 -17.49 -11.39 2.69
N SER A 73 -18.15 -10.45 2.04
CA SER A 73 -18.51 -10.59 0.62
C SER A 73 -17.24 -10.72 -0.24
N ARG A 74 -17.37 -11.34 -1.41
CA ARG A 74 -16.26 -11.45 -2.36
C ARG A 74 -15.66 -10.09 -2.71
N ASP A 75 -16.49 -9.10 -2.94
CA ASP A 75 -16.07 -7.75 -3.31
C ASP A 75 -15.28 -7.08 -2.19
N GLU A 76 -15.71 -7.23 -0.92
CA GLU A 76 -14.96 -6.77 0.23
C GLU A 76 -13.59 -7.47 0.36
N GLN A 77 -13.54 -8.79 0.15
CA GLN A 77 -12.28 -9.54 0.15
C GLN A 77 -11.32 -8.99 -0.92
N LEU A 78 -11.79 -8.80 -2.15
CA LEU A 78 -10.98 -8.26 -3.26
C LEU A 78 -10.54 -6.82 -3.02
N GLN A 79 -11.41 -5.96 -2.49
CA GLN A 79 -11.04 -4.59 -2.12
C GLN A 79 -9.94 -4.56 -1.05
N ARG A 80 -10.03 -5.44 -0.03
CA ARG A 80 -9.01 -5.57 1.00
C ARG A 80 -7.68 -6.09 0.46
N GLU A 81 -7.69 -7.01 -0.53
CA GLU A 81 -6.47 -7.43 -1.22
C GLU A 81 -5.80 -6.24 -1.91
N ARG A 82 -6.54 -5.47 -2.73
CA ARG A 82 -6.03 -4.30 -3.47
C ARG A 82 -5.57 -3.16 -2.56
N ARG A 83 -6.34 -2.83 -1.51
CA ARG A 83 -5.95 -1.83 -0.49
C ARG A 83 -4.88 -2.35 0.48
N ARG A 84 -4.50 -3.63 0.38
CA ARG A 84 -3.51 -4.29 1.25
C ARG A 84 -3.88 -4.19 2.74
N THR A 85 -5.19 -4.10 3.04
CA THR A 85 -5.71 -3.95 4.40
C THR A 85 -5.70 -5.27 5.15
N GLY A 86 -5.00 -5.32 6.29
CA GLY A 86 -4.96 -6.49 7.18
C GLY A 86 -6.08 -6.52 8.23
N SER A 87 -6.72 -5.36 8.50
CA SER A 87 -7.75 -5.21 9.52
C SER A 87 -9.10 -5.77 9.07
N LEU A 88 -9.90 -6.20 10.04
CA LEU A 88 -11.31 -6.59 9.92
C LEU A 88 -12.20 -5.54 10.59
N GLY A 89 -13.50 -5.67 10.45
CA GLY A 89 -14.46 -4.73 10.99
C GLY A 89 -14.56 -3.46 10.16
N ILE A 90 -14.52 -2.30 10.81
CA ILE A 90 -14.49 -1.02 10.11
C ILE A 90 -13.08 -0.78 9.58
N THR A 91 -12.96 -0.56 8.27
CA THR A 91 -11.67 -0.35 7.59
C THR A 91 -11.50 1.05 7.05
N GLU A 92 -12.58 1.81 6.91
CA GLU A 92 -12.57 3.19 6.43
C GLU A 92 -13.73 4.00 7.02
N TYR A 93 -13.59 5.32 7.01
CA TYR A 93 -14.64 6.28 7.35
C TYR A 93 -14.30 7.64 6.72
N ALA A 94 -15.29 8.50 6.54
CA ALA A 94 -15.07 9.81 5.95
C ALA A 94 -15.90 10.91 6.63
N TRP A 95 -15.24 12.06 6.86
CA TRP A 95 -15.89 13.31 7.24
C TRP A 95 -16.28 14.11 6.01
N ALA A 96 -17.46 14.74 6.04
CA ALA A 96 -17.83 15.76 5.07
C ALA A 96 -17.00 17.01 5.30
N ALA A 97 -16.18 17.40 4.31
CA ALA A 97 -15.11 18.39 4.50
C ALA A 97 -15.60 19.84 4.74
N ARG A 98 -16.85 20.15 4.40
CA ARG A 98 -17.40 21.53 4.41
C ARG A 98 -18.85 21.59 4.92
N ALA A 99 -19.27 20.59 5.67
CA ALA A 99 -20.61 20.56 6.25
C ALA A 99 -20.76 21.66 7.32
N GLU A 100 -21.92 22.33 7.36
CA GLU A 100 -22.26 23.25 8.43
C GLU A 100 -22.38 22.53 9.77
N GLU A 101 -23.03 21.34 9.74
CA GLU A 101 -23.04 20.40 10.85
C GLU A 101 -22.06 19.24 10.55
N PRO A 102 -21.15 18.90 11.48
CA PRO A 102 -20.24 17.79 11.29
C PRO A 102 -20.99 16.55 10.84
N THR A 103 -20.62 16.00 9.69
CA THR A 103 -21.25 14.82 9.11
C THR A 103 -20.17 13.77 8.86
N LEU A 104 -20.42 12.55 9.32
CA LEU A 104 -19.51 11.41 9.29
C LEU A 104 -20.21 10.21 8.71
N ILE A 105 -19.57 9.50 7.79
CA ILE A 105 -20.05 8.21 7.26
C ILE A 105 -19.05 7.09 7.56
N VAL A 106 -19.60 5.89 7.73
CA VAL A 106 -18.82 4.66 7.99
C VAL A 106 -19.39 3.51 7.15
N PRO A 107 -18.78 3.15 6.02
CA PRO A 107 -19.10 1.92 5.30
C PRO A 107 -18.69 0.69 6.15
N THR A 108 -19.58 -0.29 6.29
CA THR A 108 -19.30 -1.54 7.00
C THR A 108 -20.30 -2.62 6.66
N GLY A 109 -19.83 -3.83 6.23
CA GLY A 109 -20.70 -4.98 5.98
C GLY A 109 -21.82 -4.72 4.97
N GLY A 110 -21.54 -4.00 3.90
CA GLY A 110 -22.51 -3.66 2.85
C GLY A 110 -23.50 -2.55 3.24
N GLN A 111 -23.33 -1.90 4.39
CA GLN A 111 -24.16 -0.79 4.87
C GLN A 111 -23.31 0.49 5.01
N VAL A 112 -23.97 1.64 5.17
CA VAL A 112 -23.33 2.89 5.53
C VAL A 112 -23.99 3.45 6.78
N LEU A 113 -23.20 3.59 7.85
CA LEU A 113 -23.64 4.30 9.05
C LEU A 113 -23.39 5.79 8.88
N VAL A 114 -24.26 6.62 9.45
CA VAL A 114 -24.14 8.08 9.40
C VAL A 114 -24.29 8.70 10.78
N GLY A 115 -23.54 9.75 11.04
CA GLY A 115 -23.73 10.65 12.17
C GLY A 115 -23.74 12.09 11.67
N ILE A 116 -24.68 12.88 12.18
CA ILE A 116 -24.81 14.31 11.88
C ILE A 116 -24.87 15.09 13.20
N GLY A 117 -24.17 16.20 13.30
CA GLY A 117 -24.15 17.07 14.47
C GLY A 117 -23.73 16.34 15.76
N GLU A 118 -24.62 16.28 16.74
CA GLU A 118 -24.35 15.66 18.07
C GLU A 118 -24.07 14.16 17.98
N ALA A 119 -24.66 13.43 17.01
CA ALA A 119 -24.39 12.02 16.81
C ALA A 119 -22.92 11.73 16.52
N THR A 120 -22.19 12.66 15.88
CA THR A 120 -20.74 12.54 15.65
C THR A 120 -19.89 12.65 16.91
N ARG A 121 -20.49 13.11 18.02
CA ARG A 121 -19.81 13.30 19.31
C ARG A 121 -20.08 12.16 20.29
N ARG A 122 -21.27 11.60 20.28
CA ARG A 122 -21.74 10.64 21.31
C ARG A 122 -22.02 9.24 20.79
N GLY A 123 -22.21 9.07 19.45
CA GLY A 123 -22.66 7.79 18.90
C GLY A 123 -23.93 7.21 19.61
N PRO A 124 -24.32 5.99 19.30
CA PRO A 124 -23.85 5.25 18.13
C PRO A 124 -24.32 5.91 16.83
N LEU A 125 -23.57 5.64 15.74
CA LEU A 125 -24.02 6.04 14.39
C LEU A 125 -25.10 5.08 13.91
N GLU A 126 -26.03 5.59 13.09
CA GLU A 126 -27.18 4.82 12.63
C GLU A 126 -27.06 4.47 11.13
N PRO A 127 -27.57 3.33 10.68
CA PRO A 127 -27.61 2.99 9.26
C PRO A 127 -28.44 4.01 8.47
N VAL A 128 -27.97 4.38 7.27
CA VAL A 128 -28.75 5.20 6.34
C VAL A 128 -29.91 4.33 5.80
N PRO A 129 -31.18 4.74 5.99
CA PRO A 129 -32.31 3.92 5.56
C PRO A 129 -32.32 3.64 4.06
N GLY A 130 -32.54 2.38 3.67
CA GLY A 130 -32.59 1.95 2.26
C GLY A 130 -31.23 1.88 1.56
N VAL A 131 -30.13 2.01 2.30
CA VAL A 131 -28.74 1.91 1.79
C VAL A 131 -28.15 0.58 2.25
N GLU A 132 -28.21 -0.41 1.37
CA GLU A 132 -27.76 -1.79 1.58
C GLU A 132 -26.99 -2.26 0.35
N ASP A 133 -26.20 -3.34 0.47
CA ASP A 133 -25.39 -3.95 -0.59
C ASP A 133 -24.43 -2.95 -1.24
N VAL A 134 -23.80 -2.14 -0.41
CA VAL A 134 -22.93 -1.03 -0.83
C VAL A 134 -21.53 -1.53 -1.12
N ALA A 135 -21.07 -1.34 -2.37
CA ALA A 135 -19.72 -1.63 -2.80
C ALA A 135 -18.75 -0.46 -2.57
N ALA A 136 -19.22 0.79 -2.68
CA ALA A 136 -18.46 2.02 -2.44
C ALA A 136 -19.40 3.14 -1.99
N ALA A 137 -18.89 4.09 -1.18
CA ALA A 137 -19.68 5.22 -0.68
C ALA A 137 -18.86 6.51 -0.63
N ALA A 138 -19.51 7.65 -0.92
CA ALA A 138 -18.90 8.98 -0.87
C ALA A 138 -19.91 10.01 -0.34
N VAL A 139 -19.57 10.66 0.78
CA VAL A 139 -20.37 11.77 1.33
C VAL A 139 -20.06 13.06 0.58
N SER A 140 -21.10 13.86 0.29
CA SER A 140 -20.89 15.18 -0.31
C SER A 140 -20.13 16.10 0.66
N PRO A 141 -19.28 17.02 0.16
CA PRO A 141 -18.50 17.91 1.02
C PRO A 141 -19.35 18.75 1.97
N ASN A 142 -20.58 19.12 1.54
CA ASN A 142 -21.55 19.88 2.35
C ASN A 142 -22.36 18.99 3.33
N GLY A 143 -22.10 17.68 3.38
CA GLY A 143 -22.74 16.75 4.33
C GLY A 143 -24.21 16.42 4.06
N THR A 144 -24.79 16.87 2.94
CA THR A 144 -26.23 16.75 2.70
C THR A 144 -26.64 15.51 1.91
N ARG A 145 -25.68 14.83 1.25
CA ARG A 145 -25.93 13.69 0.37
C ARG A 145 -24.89 12.61 0.51
N LEU A 146 -25.31 11.38 0.23
CA LEU A 146 -24.46 10.21 0.09
C LEU A 146 -24.62 9.66 -1.33
N ALA A 147 -23.51 9.51 -2.04
CA ALA A 147 -23.43 8.70 -3.24
C ALA A 147 -22.92 7.30 -2.87
N PHE A 148 -23.44 6.25 -3.47
CA PHE A 148 -22.96 4.90 -3.26
C PHE A 148 -23.18 4.04 -4.50
N VAL A 149 -22.43 2.93 -4.57
CA VAL A 149 -22.57 1.94 -5.64
C VAL A 149 -23.29 0.72 -5.10
N ARG A 150 -24.34 0.29 -5.80
CA ARG A 150 -25.07 -0.94 -5.56
C ARG A 150 -25.28 -1.68 -6.88
N GLU A 151 -24.93 -2.97 -6.91
CA GLU A 151 -25.01 -3.80 -8.11
C GLU A 151 -24.29 -3.20 -9.33
N GLY A 152 -23.19 -2.47 -9.11
CA GLY A 152 -22.43 -1.81 -10.17
C GLY A 152 -23.02 -0.49 -10.68
N ASP A 153 -24.12 -0.01 -10.12
CA ASP A 153 -24.76 1.26 -10.48
C ASP A 153 -24.67 2.30 -9.37
N VAL A 154 -24.56 3.58 -9.77
CA VAL A 154 -24.50 4.72 -8.86
C VAL A 154 -25.89 5.09 -8.37
N CYS A 155 -26.02 5.22 -7.06
CA CYS A 155 -27.18 5.72 -6.35
C CYS A 155 -26.82 6.98 -5.53
N VAL A 156 -27.79 7.87 -5.33
CA VAL A 156 -27.66 9.05 -4.46
C VAL A 156 -28.85 9.12 -3.53
N VAL A 157 -28.60 9.40 -2.25
CA VAL A 157 -29.60 9.60 -1.22
C VAL A 157 -29.38 10.89 -0.47
N SER A 158 -30.45 11.58 -0.07
CA SER A 158 -30.36 12.74 0.84
C SER A 158 -30.09 12.25 2.27
N LEU A 159 -29.17 12.89 2.96
CA LEU A 159 -28.89 12.69 4.40
C LEU A 159 -29.71 13.66 5.28
N THR A 160 -30.39 14.63 4.66
CA THR A 160 -31.21 15.65 5.36
C THR A 160 -32.60 15.69 4.74
N GLY A 161 -33.64 15.84 5.57
CA GLY A 161 -35.04 15.87 5.11
C GLY A 161 -35.56 14.49 4.70
N ASP A 162 -36.41 14.45 3.65
CA ASP A 162 -36.92 13.19 3.11
C ASP A 162 -35.80 12.42 2.40
N ALA A 163 -35.46 11.24 2.89
CA ALA A 163 -34.41 10.37 2.36
C ALA A 163 -34.84 9.71 1.03
N ALA A 164 -35.07 10.52 -0.01
CA ALA A 164 -35.39 10.02 -1.34
C ALA A 164 -34.15 9.38 -1.96
N LEU A 165 -34.18 8.05 -2.12
CA LEU A 165 -33.18 7.29 -2.85
C LEU A 165 -33.42 7.46 -4.36
N ARG A 166 -32.35 7.83 -5.07
CA ARG A 166 -32.34 7.96 -6.52
C ARG A 166 -31.27 7.05 -7.12
N ARG A 167 -31.65 6.18 -8.04
CA ARG A 167 -30.70 5.45 -8.91
C ARG A 167 -30.30 6.39 -10.05
N VAL A 168 -29.01 6.61 -10.23
CA VAL A 168 -28.44 7.52 -11.24
C VAL A 168 -28.14 6.78 -12.53
N THR A 169 -27.67 5.53 -12.44
CA THR A 169 -27.38 4.66 -13.58
C THR A 169 -28.17 3.36 -13.47
N GLU A 170 -28.41 2.71 -14.62
CA GLU A 170 -29.12 1.43 -14.72
C GLU A 170 -28.52 0.55 -15.83
N ASP A 171 -27.24 0.82 -16.19
CA ASP A 171 -26.57 0.16 -17.31
C ASP A 171 -25.39 -0.73 -16.88
N ALA A 172 -25.25 -1.01 -15.58
CA ALA A 172 -24.30 -2.00 -15.08
C ALA A 172 -24.62 -3.40 -15.65
N ALA A 173 -23.58 -4.10 -16.08
CA ALA A 173 -23.68 -5.43 -16.68
C ALA A 173 -22.37 -6.21 -16.47
N ASP A 174 -22.28 -7.45 -16.93
CA ASP A 174 -21.02 -8.20 -16.89
C ASP A 174 -19.91 -7.44 -17.63
N GLY A 175 -18.89 -7.03 -16.89
CA GLY A 175 -17.77 -6.22 -17.37
C GLY A 175 -18.09 -4.75 -17.59
N VAL A 176 -19.22 -4.23 -17.09
CA VAL A 176 -19.56 -2.80 -17.10
C VAL A 176 -19.99 -2.37 -15.71
N SER A 177 -19.35 -1.34 -15.16
CA SER A 177 -19.68 -0.79 -13.85
C SER A 177 -19.62 0.74 -13.84
N ASN A 178 -20.30 1.33 -12.88
CA ASN A 178 -20.37 2.76 -12.63
C ASN A 178 -19.93 3.06 -11.19
N GLY A 179 -19.15 4.12 -11.00
CA GLY A 179 -18.73 4.58 -9.68
C GLY A 179 -17.69 3.73 -8.98
N LEU A 180 -17.08 2.77 -9.67
CA LEU A 180 -15.98 1.92 -9.16
C LEU A 180 -14.68 2.22 -9.88
N ALA A 181 -13.57 1.83 -9.28
CA ALA A 181 -12.26 1.80 -9.93
C ALA A 181 -12.11 0.53 -10.78
N ASP A 182 -11.46 0.63 -11.93
CA ASP A 182 -10.99 -0.53 -12.69
C ASP A 182 -9.82 -1.25 -11.95
N TYR A 183 -9.53 -2.48 -12.39
CA TYR A 183 -8.49 -3.31 -11.77
C TYR A 183 -7.12 -2.59 -11.70
N ALA A 184 -6.63 -2.06 -12.83
CA ALA A 184 -5.30 -1.44 -12.90
C ALA A 184 -5.20 -0.19 -12.04
N ALA A 185 -6.27 0.61 -11.98
CA ALA A 185 -6.33 1.78 -11.12
C ALA A 185 -6.27 1.43 -9.63
N ALA A 186 -7.02 0.40 -9.20
CA ALA A 186 -7.05 -0.02 -7.81
C ALA A 186 -5.77 -0.74 -7.36
N GLU A 187 -5.20 -1.62 -8.19
CA GLU A 187 -4.02 -2.41 -7.82
C GLU A 187 -2.72 -1.62 -7.96
N GLU A 188 -2.54 -0.85 -9.06
CA GLU A 188 -1.25 -0.31 -9.45
C GLU A 188 -1.14 1.22 -9.36
N LEU A 189 -2.27 1.93 -9.33
CA LEU A 189 -2.28 3.39 -9.29
C LEU A 189 -2.78 3.95 -7.95
N ALA A 190 -3.08 3.10 -6.98
CA ALA A 190 -3.65 3.46 -5.67
C ALA A 190 -4.91 4.35 -5.77
N ARG A 191 -5.66 4.25 -6.87
CA ARG A 191 -6.94 4.93 -7.06
C ARG A 191 -8.08 3.94 -6.80
N TYR A 192 -8.62 3.98 -5.59
CA TYR A 192 -9.70 3.09 -5.15
C TYR A 192 -11.09 3.69 -5.39
N GLU A 193 -11.16 5.02 -5.51
CA GLU A 193 -12.40 5.75 -5.69
C GLU A 193 -12.83 5.73 -7.16
N GLY A 194 -14.16 5.70 -7.34
CA GLY A 194 -14.81 5.87 -8.63
C GLY A 194 -15.87 6.98 -8.62
N MET A 195 -16.03 7.70 -7.50
CA MET A 195 -17.03 8.77 -7.33
C MET A 195 -16.39 10.00 -6.69
N TRP A 196 -16.65 11.19 -7.26
CA TRP A 196 -16.04 12.45 -6.82
C TRP A 196 -17.07 13.58 -6.83
N TRP A 197 -17.44 14.06 -5.65
CA TRP A 197 -18.28 15.26 -5.54
C TRP A 197 -17.56 16.52 -5.99
N SER A 198 -18.31 17.47 -6.59
CA SER A 198 -17.80 18.82 -6.80
C SER A 198 -17.52 19.52 -5.47
N TRP A 199 -16.72 20.58 -5.51
CA TRP A 199 -16.31 21.33 -4.32
C TRP A 199 -17.47 21.80 -3.44
N ASP A 200 -18.59 22.18 -4.04
CA ASP A 200 -19.81 22.63 -3.39
C ASP A 200 -20.82 21.50 -3.06
N GLY A 201 -20.54 20.27 -3.53
CA GLY A 201 -21.47 19.13 -3.39
C GLY A 201 -22.71 19.21 -4.31
N GLY A 202 -22.69 20.11 -5.28
CA GLY A 202 -23.81 20.29 -6.23
C GLY A 202 -23.83 19.30 -7.38
N HIS A 203 -22.67 18.70 -7.71
CA HIS A 203 -22.52 17.73 -8.80
C HIS A 203 -21.68 16.53 -8.33
N LEU A 204 -21.92 15.41 -8.98
CA LEU A 204 -21.16 14.17 -8.79
C LEU A 204 -20.54 13.75 -10.12
N ALA A 205 -19.22 13.63 -10.18
CA ALA A 205 -18.52 12.93 -11.23
C ALA A 205 -18.29 11.48 -10.80
N PHE A 206 -18.42 10.52 -11.74
CA PHE A 206 -18.16 9.13 -11.46
C PHE A 206 -17.59 8.41 -12.69
N ALA A 207 -16.76 7.38 -12.44
CA ALA A 207 -16.22 6.55 -13.49
C ALA A 207 -17.30 5.66 -14.09
N HIS A 208 -17.32 5.56 -15.41
CA HIS A 208 -17.95 4.49 -16.16
C HIS A 208 -16.83 3.60 -16.70
N VAL A 209 -16.84 2.32 -16.35
CA VAL A 209 -15.76 1.37 -16.62
C VAL A 209 -16.29 0.25 -17.49
N ASP A 210 -15.70 0.06 -18.68
CA ASP A 210 -15.99 -1.05 -19.60
C ASP A 210 -14.78 -1.98 -19.70
N GLU A 211 -14.87 -3.15 -19.11
CA GLU A 211 -13.84 -4.20 -19.09
C GLU A 211 -14.14 -5.36 -20.03
N ARG A 212 -15.18 -5.27 -20.89
CA ARG A 212 -15.64 -6.39 -21.75
C ARG A 212 -14.57 -6.89 -22.71
N ALA A 213 -13.62 -6.02 -23.11
CA ALA A 213 -12.49 -6.40 -23.95
C ALA A 213 -11.39 -7.17 -23.19
N ILE A 214 -11.37 -7.10 -21.85
CA ILE A 214 -10.36 -7.77 -21.03
C ILE A 214 -10.68 -9.27 -20.94
N PRO A 215 -9.70 -10.17 -21.17
CA PRO A 215 -9.89 -11.60 -21.05
C PRO A 215 -10.36 -12.03 -19.67
N VAL A 216 -11.32 -12.95 -19.63
CA VAL A 216 -11.80 -13.56 -18.37
C VAL A 216 -10.83 -14.67 -17.97
N PHE A 217 -10.36 -14.61 -16.74
CA PHE A 217 -9.58 -15.65 -16.10
C PHE A 217 -10.43 -16.35 -15.03
N THR A 218 -10.44 -17.70 -15.06
CA THR A 218 -11.23 -18.51 -14.13
C THR A 218 -10.34 -19.16 -13.09
N ILE A 219 -10.71 -19.03 -11.81
CA ILE A 219 -10.04 -19.62 -10.66
C ILE A 219 -10.99 -20.65 -10.05
N PRO A 220 -10.65 -21.96 -10.08
CA PRO A 220 -11.45 -23.00 -9.43
C PRO A 220 -11.20 -23.02 -7.91
N HIS A 221 -12.25 -23.12 -7.11
CA HIS A 221 -12.18 -23.32 -5.66
C HIS A 221 -12.04 -24.81 -5.35
N VAL A 222 -10.85 -25.34 -5.49
CA VAL A 222 -10.57 -26.79 -5.39
C VAL A 222 -10.74 -27.37 -3.98
N ALA A 223 -10.82 -26.54 -2.96
CA ALA A 223 -11.03 -26.96 -1.57
C ALA A 223 -12.51 -27.12 -1.19
N GLU A 224 -13.43 -26.64 -2.00
CA GLU A 224 -14.85 -26.72 -1.72
C GLU A 224 -15.44 -28.05 -2.17
N ALA A 225 -16.43 -28.56 -1.40
CA ALA A 225 -17.10 -29.83 -1.72
C ALA A 225 -17.90 -29.78 -3.04
N ALA A 226 -18.45 -28.62 -3.38
CA ALA A 226 -19.03 -28.34 -4.69
C ALA A 226 -17.94 -27.71 -5.57
N ALA A 227 -17.86 -28.13 -6.84
CA ALA A 227 -16.93 -27.52 -7.80
C ALA A 227 -17.38 -26.10 -8.13
N THR A 228 -17.01 -25.15 -7.29
CA THR A 228 -17.27 -23.71 -7.51
C THR A 228 -16.07 -23.07 -8.19
N GLN A 229 -16.31 -21.94 -8.82
CA GLN A 229 -15.27 -21.14 -9.48
C GLN A 229 -15.60 -19.67 -9.41
N GLU A 230 -14.58 -18.85 -9.45
CA GLU A 230 -14.72 -17.40 -9.64
C GLU A 230 -14.06 -16.97 -10.95
N THR A 231 -14.54 -15.87 -11.52
CA THR A 231 -14.02 -15.29 -12.74
C THR A 231 -13.57 -13.86 -12.48
N HIS A 232 -12.44 -13.50 -13.07
CA HIS A 232 -11.87 -12.16 -13.01
C HIS A 232 -11.52 -11.70 -14.42
N ARG A 233 -11.74 -10.42 -14.71
CA ARG A 233 -11.18 -9.77 -15.89
C ARG A 233 -9.80 -9.25 -15.52
N TYR A 234 -8.77 -9.85 -16.11
CA TYR A 234 -7.38 -9.55 -15.76
C TYR A 234 -6.61 -8.99 -16.97
N PRO A 235 -6.11 -7.74 -16.90
CA PRO A 235 -5.43 -7.08 -18.01
C PRO A 235 -3.97 -7.54 -18.11
N PHE A 236 -3.72 -8.70 -18.73
CA PHE A 236 -2.36 -9.21 -18.92
C PHE A 236 -1.50 -8.29 -19.77
N ALA A 237 -0.21 -8.19 -19.45
CA ALA A 237 0.77 -7.39 -20.20
C ALA A 237 0.67 -7.65 -21.72
N GLY A 238 0.55 -6.56 -22.50
CA GLY A 238 0.29 -6.60 -23.94
C GLY A 238 -1.18 -6.74 -24.32
N GLY A 239 -2.07 -7.08 -23.37
CA GLY A 239 -3.49 -7.22 -23.59
C GLY A 239 -4.27 -5.90 -23.52
N PRO A 240 -5.59 -5.92 -23.67
CA PRO A 240 -6.44 -4.74 -23.49
C PRO A 240 -6.57 -4.31 -22.03
N ASN A 241 -6.75 -3.00 -21.82
CA ASN A 241 -7.16 -2.41 -20.54
C ASN A 241 -8.64 -2.07 -20.55
N ALA A 242 -9.18 -1.69 -19.38
CA ALA A 242 -10.50 -1.11 -19.27
C ALA A 242 -10.60 0.18 -20.07
N VAL A 243 -11.76 0.42 -20.70
CA VAL A 243 -12.12 1.73 -21.26
C VAL A 243 -12.86 2.49 -20.18
N VAL A 244 -12.32 3.64 -19.78
CA VAL A 244 -12.89 4.45 -18.70
C VAL A 244 -13.30 5.82 -19.26
N SER A 245 -14.54 6.23 -19.00
CA SER A 245 -15.03 7.58 -19.18
C SER A 245 -15.48 8.18 -17.83
N ILE A 246 -15.67 9.49 -17.78
CA ILE A 246 -16.29 10.14 -16.62
C ILE A 246 -17.72 10.53 -16.97
N ARG A 247 -18.66 10.19 -16.10
CA ARG A 247 -20.04 10.66 -16.14
C ARG A 247 -20.26 11.72 -15.08
N ILE A 248 -21.06 12.73 -15.38
CA ILE A 248 -21.37 13.85 -14.48
C ILE A 248 -22.87 13.95 -14.34
N THR A 249 -23.37 14.01 -13.10
CA THR A 249 -24.79 14.26 -12.80
C THR A 249 -24.92 15.44 -11.83
N ALA A 250 -25.96 16.24 -11.97
CA ALA A 250 -26.36 17.16 -10.92
C ALA A 250 -26.89 16.38 -9.71
N ALA A 251 -26.59 16.84 -8.52
CA ALA A 251 -26.98 16.14 -7.30
C ALA A 251 -28.53 16.02 -7.13
N ALA A 252 -29.29 16.94 -7.72
CA ALA A 252 -30.74 16.99 -7.65
C ALA A 252 -31.46 16.26 -8.80
N ASP A 253 -30.83 16.10 -9.97
CA ASP A 253 -31.45 15.62 -11.21
C ASP A 253 -30.94 14.21 -11.60
N GLY A 254 -31.75 13.47 -12.39
CA GLY A 254 -31.48 12.07 -12.73
C GLY A 254 -30.57 11.83 -13.93
N ASP A 255 -30.46 12.80 -14.82
CA ASP A 255 -29.69 12.64 -16.05
C ASP A 255 -28.17 12.80 -15.79
N TYR A 256 -27.38 12.15 -16.60
CA TYR A 256 -25.92 12.31 -16.59
C TYR A 256 -25.39 12.60 -17.99
N LEU A 257 -24.26 13.31 -18.02
CA LEU A 257 -23.46 13.59 -19.20
C LEU A 257 -22.24 12.69 -19.18
N GLU A 258 -21.91 12.03 -20.29
CA GLU A 258 -20.70 11.23 -20.41
C GLU A 258 -19.60 11.99 -21.14
N VAL A 259 -18.40 12.00 -20.54
CA VAL A 259 -17.20 12.68 -21.04
C VAL A 259 -16.11 11.64 -21.32
N PRO A 260 -15.80 11.37 -22.62
CA PRO A 260 -14.70 10.53 -22.98
C PRO A 260 -13.35 11.16 -22.54
N LEU A 261 -12.44 10.31 -22.07
CA LEU A 261 -11.12 10.78 -21.63
C LEU A 261 -10.06 10.58 -22.73
N PRO A 262 -9.25 11.59 -23.03
CA PRO A 262 -8.14 11.43 -23.97
C PRO A 262 -7.12 10.44 -23.42
N ASN A 263 -6.50 9.67 -24.33
CA ASN A 263 -5.48 8.64 -24.06
C ASN A 263 -5.97 7.40 -23.28
N VAL A 264 -7.17 7.38 -22.71
CA VAL A 264 -7.71 6.24 -21.98
C VAL A 264 -8.34 5.22 -22.93
N GLY A 265 -9.03 5.64 -23.99
CA GLY A 265 -9.59 4.74 -25.03
C GLY A 265 -8.53 3.95 -25.82
N GLY A 266 -7.26 4.35 -25.78
CA GLY A 266 -6.11 3.65 -26.37
C GLY A 266 -5.37 2.72 -25.39
N GLY A 267 -5.99 2.38 -24.25
CA GLY A 267 -5.41 1.51 -23.23
C GLY A 267 -4.65 2.24 -22.11
N GLY A 268 -4.69 3.57 -22.06
CA GLY A 268 -4.19 4.37 -20.93
C GLY A 268 -5.13 4.32 -19.72
N TYR A 269 -4.85 5.11 -18.71
CA TYR A 269 -5.48 5.02 -17.38
C TYR A 269 -6.04 6.36 -16.93
N LEU A 270 -7.20 6.35 -16.26
CA LEU A 270 -7.64 7.44 -15.40
C LEU A 270 -6.84 7.36 -14.09
N ALA A 271 -5.92 8.30 -13.89
CA ALA A 271 -5.02 8.25 -12.75
C ALA A 271 -5.57 8.95 -11.51
N ARG A 272 -6.03 10.20 -11.62
CA ARG A 272 -6.55 10.99 -10.49
C ARG A 272 -7.73 11.87 -10.91
N VAL A 273 -8.63 12.13 -9.94
CA VAL A 273 -9.69 13.14 -10.04
C VAL A 273 -9.73 13.91 -8.73
N VAL A 274 -9.59 15.23 -8.79
CA VAL A 274 -9.53 16.11 -7.62
C VAL A 274 -10.54 17.23 -7.77
N ALA A 275 -11.42 17.43 -6.79
CA ALA A 275 -12.40 18.51 -6.82
C ALA A 275 -11.72 19.89 -6.91
N HIS A 276 -12.28 20.77 -7.73
CA HIS A 276 -11.70 22.04 -8.06
C HIS A 276 -12.45 23.19 -7.39
N SER A 277 -11.75 24.08 -6.68
CA SER A 277 -12.38 25.15 -5.87
C SER A 277 -13.18 26.19 -6.67
N ARG A 278 -12.96 26.28 -7.98
CA ARG A 278 -13.73 27.15 -8.91
C ARG A 278 -14.82 26.41 -9.68
N GLY A 279 -15.13 25.17 -9.29
CA GLY A 279 -16.12 24.29 -9.93
C GLY A 279 -15.49 23.20 -10.80
N GLY A 280 -16.14 22.04 -10.86
CA GLY A 280 -15.66 20.87 -11.60
C GLY A 280 -14.49 20.16 -10.93
N TRP A 281 -13.60 19.59 -11.73
CA TRP A 281 -12.52 18.73 -11.26
C TRP A 281 -11.24 18.90 -12.07
N LEU A 282 -10.09 18.67 -11.44
CA LEU A 282 -8.85 18.34 -12.14
C LEU A 282 -8.84 16.84 -12.40
N VAL A 283 -8.60 16.43 -13.64
CA VAL A 283 -8.56 15.05 -14.09
C VAL A 283 -7.18 14.74 -14.65
N ALA A 284 -6.52 13.71 -14.14
CA ALA A 284 -5.24 13.24 -14.63
C ALA A 284 -5.41 11.94 -15.42
N THR A 285 -4.94 11.93 -16.67
CA THR A 285 -4.88 10.74 -17.51
C THR A 285 -3.43 10.35 -17.80
N LEU A 286 -3.15 9.05 -17.72
CA LEU A 286 -1.83 8.46 -17.89
C LEU A 286 -1.84 7.59 -19.15
N PRO A 287 -1.13 7.94 -20.24
CA PRO A 287 -0.96 7.06 -21.38
C PRO A 287 -0.31 5.72 -20.97
N ARG A 288 -0.55 4.67 -21.74
CA ARG A 288 -0.06 3.32 -21.45
C ARG A 288 1.47 3.24 -21.26
N ALA A 289 2.24 4.08 -21.96
CA ALA A 289 3.69 4.16 -21.81
C ALA A 289 4.15 4.77 -20.47
N GLN A 290 3.26 5.41 -19.72
CA GLN A 290 3.45 5.97 -18.37
C GLN A 290 4.63 6.95 -18.22
N ARG A 291 4.95 7.68 -19.30
CA ARG A 291 6.02 8.71 -19.32
C ARG A 291 5.48 10.13 -19.34
N GLU A 292 4.18 10.28 -19.52
CA GLU A 292 3.46 11.53 -19.53
C GLU A 292 2.23 11.41 -18.60
N LEU A 293 1.94 12.46 -17.85
CA LEU A 293 0.71 12.60 -17.07
C LEU A 293 0.01 13.87 -17.53
N HIS A 294 -1.16 13.71 -18.15
CA HIS A 294 -1.92 14.83 -18.71
C HIS A 294 -2.99 15.26 -17.71
N TRP A 295 -2.92 16.50 -17.28
CA TRP A 295 -3.91 17.13 -16.44
C TRP A 295 -4.89 17.98 -17.23
N HIS A 296 -6.17 17.87 -16.91
CA HIS A 296 -7.26 18.57 -17.54
C HIS A 296 -8.17 19.20 -16.47
N HIS A 297 -8.79 20.33 -16.79
CA HIS A 297 -9.92 20.84 -16.03
C HIS A 297 -11.21 20.31 -16.68
N LEU A 298 -11.98 19.53 -15.92
CA LEU A 298 -13.29 19.04 -16.29
C LEU A 298 -14.34 19.93 -15.63
N THR A 299 -15.11 20.64 -16.43
CA THR A 299 -16.21 21.51 -15.93
C THR A 299 -17.46 20.68 -15.65
N VAL A 300 -18.42 21.25 -14.89
CA VAL A 300 -19.67 20.56 -14.55
C VAL A 300 -20.60 20.34 -15.75
N ASP A 301 -20.43 21.10 -16.82
CA ASP A 301 -21.13 20.97 -18.10
C ASP A 301 -20.38 20.08 -19.12
N GLY A 302 -19.31 19.44 -18.68
CA GLY A 302 -18.60 18.42 -19.43
C GLY A 302 -17.51 18.91 -20.37
N ALA A 303 -17.15 20.19 -20.36
CA ALA A 303 -16.00 20.66 -21.10
C ALA A 303 -14.71 20.14 -20.42
N LEU A 304 -13.82 19.56 -21.23
CA LEU A 304 -12.53 19.02 -20.78
C LEU A 304 -11.39 19.84 -21.40
N GLU A 305 -10.79 20.71 -20.58
CA GLU A 305 -9.79 21.67 -21.01
C GLU A 305 -8.39 21.21 -20.57
N PRO A 306 -7.39 21.05 -21.48
CA PRO A 306 -6.04 20.70 -21.09
C PRO A 306 -5.40 21.81 -20.24
N THR A 307 -4.75 21.47 -19.15
CA THR A 307 -4.05 22.40 -18.28
C THR A 307 -2.53 22.28 -18.39
N TRP A 308 -1.94 21.18 -17.97
CA TRP A 308 -0.51 20.92 -18.16
C TRP A 308 -0.22 19.44 -18.38
N THR A 309 0.97 19.13 -18.85
CA THR A 309 1.50 17.78 -18.97
C THR A 309 2.80 17.68 -18.19
N GLU A 310 2.88 16.70 -17.32
CA GLU A 310 4.12 16.28 -16.68
C GLU A 310 4.80 15.21 -17.55
N ARG A 311 6.12 15.27 -17.63
CA ARG A 311 6.94 14.28 -18.33
C ARG A 311 8.06 13.82 -17.42
N ALA A 312 8.31 12.52 -17.41
CA ALA A 312 9.42 11.93 -16.68
C ALA A 312 10.04 10.76 -17.46
N GLU A 313 11.31 10.56 -17.21
CA GLU A 313 12.05 9.39 -17.62
C GLU A 313 12.62 8.72 -16.37
N PRO A 314 12.50 7.40 -16.25
CA PRO A 314 11.98 6.45 -17.25
C PRO A 314 10.46 6.27 -17.23
N TRP A 315 9.76 6.68 -16.16
CA TRP A 315 8.30 6.63 -15.97
C TRP A 315 7.84 7.73 -15.00
N ILE A 316 6.53 7.93 -14.93
CA ILE A 316 5.87 8.79 -13.93
C ILE A 316 5.54 7.96 -12.68
N ASN A 317 6.00 8.37 -11.51
CA ASN A 317 5.42 7.98 -10.23
C ASN A 317 4.28 8.94 -9.92
N ILE A 318 3.05 8.42 -9.84
CA ILE A 318 1.86 9.24 -9.72
C ILE A 318 1.83 9.94 -8.36
N ASP A 319 1.47 11.23 -8.36
CA ASP A 319 1.27 12.01 -7.15
C ASP A 319 -0.10 11.71 -6.51
N ASP A 320 -0.07 11.33 -5.23
CA ASP A 320 -1.27 11.09 -4.42
C ASP A 320 -1.66 12.31 -3.56
N HIS A 321 -0.91 13.41 -3.66
CA HIS A 321 -1.01 14.56 -2.75
C HIS A 321 -1.47 15.85 -3.44
N THR A 322 -1.88 15.78 -4.71
CA THR A 322 -2.41 16.94 -5.44
C THR A 322 -3.64 17.49 -4.75
N ARG A 323 -3.61 18.78 -4.41
CA ARG A 323 -4.71 19.53 -3.76
C ARG A 323 -4.92 20.85 -4.44
N VAL A 324 -6.17 21.25 -4.60
CA VAL A 324 -6.54 22.61 -5.00
C VAL A 324 -6.78 23.43 -3.75
N LEU A 325 -6.03 24.52 -3.58
CA LEU A 325 -6.17 25.45 -2.48
C LEU A 325 -7.41 26.37 -2.69
N ARG A 326 -7.85 27.04 -1.63
CA ARG A 326 -9.02 27.95 -1.70
C ARG A 326 -8.79 29.13 -2.65
N ASP A 327 -7.55 29.61 -2.73
CA ASP A 327 -7.15 30.68 -3.66
C ASP A 327 -7.04 30.21 -5.12
N GLY A 328 -7.15 28.90 -5.36
CA GLY A 328 -7.11 28.27 -6.67
C GLY A 328 -5.72 27.80 -7.08
N ARG A 329 -4.68 27.99 -6.29
CA ARG A 329 -3.37 27.38 -6.57
C ARG A 329 -3.45 25.86 -6.36
N ILE A 330 -2.57 25.13 -7.04
CA ILE A 330 -2.44 23.69 -6.95
C ILE A 330 -1.16 23.36 -6.18
N LEU A 331 -1.30 22.67 -5.05
CA LEU A 331 -0.19 22.10 -4.30
C LEU A 331 -0.07 20.61 -4.64
N ARG A 332 1.12 20.16 -5.01
CA ARG A 332 1.38 18.76 -5.40
C ARG A 332 2.82 18.35 -5.12
N THR A 333 3.12 17.08 -5.33
CA THR A 333 4.50 16.61 -5.39
C THR A 333 4.92 16.28 -6.82
N THR A 334 6.21 16.39 -7.12
CA THR A 334 6.80 16.06 -8.43
C THR A 334 8.21 15.52 -8.26
N GLU A 335 8.63 14.65 -9.17
CA GLU A 335 9.98 14.08 -9.21
C GLU A 335 10.86 14.70 -10.32
N ALA A 336 10.48 15.86 -10.84
CA ALA A 336 11.20 16.54 -11.93
C ALA A 336 12.68 16.83 -11.62
N SER A 337 13.07 16.90 -10.35
CA SER A 337 14.47 17.07 -9.91
C SER A 337 15.23 15.76 -9.74
N GLY A 338 14.60 14.59 -9.94
CA GLY A 338 15.11 13.27 -9.62
C GLY A 338 14.74 12.79 -8.20
N TYR A 339 14.18 13.67 -7.38
CA TYR A 339 13.63 13.38 -6.06
C TYR A 339 12.24 13.97 -5.94
N ARG A 340 11.36 13.33 -5.16
CA ARG A 340 10.00 13.84 -4.94
C ARG A 340 10.01 15.04 -4.03
N HIS A 341 9.56 16.18 -4.55
CA HIS A 341 9.51 17.47 -3.85
C HIS A 341 8.17 18.13 -3.98
N LEU A 342 7.86 18.99 -3.00
CA LEU A 342 6.66 19.80 -2.99
C LEU A 342 6.76 20.92 -4.05
N GLU A 343 5.70 21.07 -4.83
CA GLU A 343 5.55 22.08 -5.87
C GLU A 343 4.20 22.79 -5.70
N ILE A 344 4.18 24.10 -5.99
CA ILE A 344 2.97 24.89 -6.12
C ILE A 344 2.91 25.50 -7.52
N ARG A 345 1.71 25.59 -8.08
CA ARG A 345 1.46 26.20 -9.40
C ARG A 345 0.12 26.87 -9.47
N ASP A 346 -0.06 27.73 -10.47
CA ASP A 346 -1.34 28.34 -10.77
C ASP A 346 -2.32 27.30 -11.30
N LEU A 347 -3.60 27.65 -11.27
CA LEU A 347 -4.69 26.78 -11.64
C LEU A 347 -4.66 26.32 -13.12
N ASP A 348 -4.16 27.18 -14.01
CA ASP A 348 -3.96 26.86 -15.42
C ASP A 348 -2.68 26.03 -15.68
N GLY A 349 -2.04 25.58 -14.62
CA GLY A 349 -0.81 24.77 -14.67
C GLY A 349 0.47 25.58 -14.93
N ARG A 350 0.38 26.91 -15.03
CA ARG A 350 1.54 27.80 -15.18
C ARG A 350 2.16 28.13 -13.83
N GLY A 351 3.22 28.91 -13.83
CA GLY A 351 3.84 29.41 -12.61
C GLY A 351 4.37 28.31 -11.68
N ALA A 352 4.68 27.13 -12.19
CA ALA A 352 5.22 26.01 -11.39
C ALA A 352 6.46 26.45 -10.63
N ARG A 353 6.44 26.24 -9.30
CA ARG A 353 7.53 26.62 -8.40
C ARG A 353 7.75 25.53 -7.36
N ALA A 354 8.95 24.98 -7.33
CA ALA A 354 9.35 24.05 -6.30
C ALA A 354 9.38 24.76 -4.93
N LEU A 355 8.78 24.14 -3.93
CA LEU A 355 8.81 24.61 -2.54
C LEU A 355 9.90 23.91 -1.72
N THR A 356 10.28 22.70 -2.11
CA THR A 356 11.38 21.95 -1.46
C THR A 356 12.38 21.46 -2.49
N ALA A 357 13.62 21.18 -2.07
CA ALA A 357 14.68 20.61 -2.90
C ALA A 357 15.68 19.85 -2.05
N GLY A 358 16.49 18.99 -2.70
CA GLY A 358 17.59 18.26 -2.06
C GLY A 358 17.59 16.77 -2.42
N PRO A 359 18.59 16.00 -1.97
CA PRO A 359 18.70 14.57 -2.22
C PRO A 359 17.86 13.76 -1.21
N TRP A 360 16.59 14.06 -1.09
CA TRP A 360 15.63 13.42 -0.18
C TRP A 360 14.20 13.45 -0.75
N MET A 361 13.29 12.68 -0.19
CA MET A 361 11.94 12.51 -0.70
C MET A 361 10.89 13.12 0.23
N VAL A 362 9.95 13.88 -0.31
CA VAL A 362 8.65 14.13 0.31
C VAL A 362 7.81 12.86 0.13
N THR A 363 7.43 12.23 1.23
CA THR A 363 6.64 10.98 1.21
C THR A 363 5.16 11.20 1.48
N GLY A 364 4.76 12.41 1.87
CA GLY A 364 3.36 12.78 2.05
C GLY A 364 3.15 14.26 2.32
N VAL A 365 1.98 14.79 1.92
CA VAL A 365 1.48 16.10 2.32
C VAL A 365 0.36 15.88 3.33
N VAL A 366 0.60 16.20 4.60
CA VAL A 366 -0.25 15.82 5.74
C VAL A 366 -1.11 16.94 6.30
N GLY A 367 -0.95 18.15 5.77
CA GLY A 367 -1.77 19.30 6.11
C GLY A 367 -1.37 20.54 5.36
N VAL A 368 -2.29 21.51 5.28
CA VAL A 368 -2.03 22.86 4.72
C VAL A 368 -2.77 23.86 5.60
N ASP A 369 -2.03 24.82 6.14
CA ASP A 369 -2.60 26.02 6.77
C ASP A 369 -2.46 27.17 5.77
N GLU A 370 -3.52 27.40 4.98
CA GLU A 370 -3.54 28.47 4.00
C GLU A 370 -3.51 29.86 4.66
N ALA A 371 -4.04 30.00 5.87
CA ALA A 371 -4.07 31.28 6.60
C ALA A 371 -2.69 31.67 7.12
N ALA A 372 -1.92 30.69 7.61
CA ALA A 372 -0.53 30.88 8.02
C ALA A 372 0.47 30.76 6.87
N GLY A 373 0.01 30.40 5.66
CA GLY A 373 0.86 30.22 4.49
C GLY A 373 1.86 29.07 4.63
N ALA A 374 1.46 27.94 5.21
CA ALA A 374 2.32 26.80 5.47
C ALA A 374 1.74 25.48 4.94
N ALA A 375 2.59 24.65 4.35
CA ALA A 375 2.33 23.23 4.10
C ALA A 375 3.09 22.39 5.10
N PHE A 376 2.51 21.23 5.46
CA PHE A 376 3.11 20.25 6.35
C PHE A 376 3.32 18.96 5.56
N ILE A 377 4.54 18.47 5.59
CA ILE A 377 4.94 17.29 4.83
C ILE A 377 5.62 16.28 5.75
N VAL A 378 5.52 15.01 5.38
CA VAL A 378 6.41 13.97 5.90
C VAL A 378 7.45 13.61 4.84
N GLY A 379 8.67 13.27 5.27
CA GLY A 379 9.75 12.99 4.31
C GLY A 379 11.00 12.42 4.95
N THR A 380 11.98 12.10 4.08
CA THR A 380 13.21 11.37 4.40
C THR A 380 14.44 12.28 4.48
N ARG A 381 14.27 13.57 4.79
CA ARG A 381 15.33 14.56 4.78
C ARG A 381 16.49 14.22 5.74
N ASP A 382 16.20 13.58 6.87
CA ASP A 382 17.18 13.19 7.89
C ASP A 382 17.73 11.76 7.70
N GLY A 383 17.32 11.07 6.62
CA GLY A 383 17.77 9.74 6.26
C GLY A 383 16.66 8.92 5.64
N ALA A 384 16.99 8.06 4.66
CA ALA A 384 15.98 7.25 3.97
C ALA A 384 15.27 6.26 4.91
N THR A 385 15.91 5.84 5.99
CA THR A 385 15.34 4.91 6.98
C THR A 385 14.49 5.58 8.05
N GLU A 386 14.42 6.90 8.09
CA GLU A 386 13.60 7.68 9.02
C GLU A 386 12.55 8.49 8.26
N ARG A 387 11.44 8.82 8.92
CA ARG A 387 10.41 9.69 8.38
C ARG A 387 9.99 10.71 9.42
N HIS A 388 10.06 11.99 9.07
CA HIS A 388 9.79 13.10 9.97
C HIS A 388 8.77 14.07 9.40
N LEU A 389 8.10 14.81 10.31
CA LEU A 389 7.20 15.91 9.96
C LEU A 389 7.99 17.21 9.81
N TYR A 390 7.74 17.93 8.71
CA TYR A 390 8.35 19.22 8.40
C TYR A 390 7.30 20.27 8.04
N ARG A 391 7.64 21.52 8.34
CA ARG A 391 6.88 22.71 7.92
C ARG A 391 7.58 23.40 6.75
N VAL A 392 6.83 23.76 5.72
CA VAL A 392 7.30 24.42 4.49
C VAL A 392 6.45 25.67 4.21
N PRO A 393 7.04 26.86 4.07
CA PRO A 393 6.31 28.06 3.69
C PRO A 393 5.76 27.95 2.26
N LEU A 394 4.47 28.26 2.06
CA LEU A 394 3.83 28.25 0.73
C LEU A 394 4.35 29.40 -0.17
N ASP A 395 4.80 30.51 0.43
CA ASP A 395 5.27 31.69 -0.28
C ASP A 395 6.80 31.85 -0.30
N ALA A 396 7.53 30.76 -0.04
CA ALA A 396 8.99 30.76 -0.14
C ALA A 396 9.46 31.27 -1.51
N VAL A 397 10.43 32.19 -1.55
CA VAL A 397 10.93 32.80 -2.80
C VAL A 397 11.70 31.80 -3.67
N GLY A 398 12.19 30.71 -3.09
CA GLY A 398 12.87 29.59 -3.75
C GLY A 398 12.68 28.30 -2.98
N PRO A 399 13.13 27.15 -3.51
CA PRO A 399 12.97 25.88 -2.84
C PRO A 399 13.76 25.82 -1.52
N VAL A 400 13.08 25.35 -0.47
CA VAL A 400 13.67 25.14 0.85
C VAL A 400 14.36 23.79 0.86
N SER A 401 15.68 23.79 1.04
CA SER A 401 16.48 22.55 1.12
C SER A 401 16.52 21.97 2.54
N ASP A 402 16.25 22.81 3.54
CA ASP A 402 16.27 22.47 4.96
C ASP A 402 15.00 22.96 5.65
N PRO A 403 13.84 22.27 5.45
CA PRO A 403 12.59 22.66 6.07
C PRO A 403 12.61 22.46 7.59
N GLU A 404 11.81 23.26 8.30
CA GLU A 404 11.67 23.17 9.76
C GLU A 404 11.17 21.79 10.17
N ARG A 405 11.98 20.98 10.88
CA ARG A 405 11.60 19.70 11.43
C ARG A 405 10.79 19.89 12.72
N LEU A 406 9.66 19.22 12.84
CA LEU A 406 8.74 19.32 13.97
C LEU A 406 8.81 18.12 14.92
N THR A 407 9.12 16.93 14.42
CA THR A 407 9.33 15.71 15.22
C THR A 407 10.75 15.62 15.70
N ALA A 408 10.98 15.42 17.00
CA ALA A 408 12.31 15.47 17.61
C ALA A 408 13.04 14.13 17.59
N GLU A 409 12.36 13.05 17.97
CA GLU A 409 12.97 11.73 18.16
C GLU A 409 13.26 11.02 16.85
N PRO A 410 14.36 10.26 16.74
CA PRO A 410 14.62 9.41 15.59
C PRO A 410 13.55 8.31 15.48
N GLY A 411 13.03 8.07 14.28
CA GLY A 411 12.01 7.03 14.09
C GLY A 411 11.20 7.20 12.82
N TRP A 412 10.06 6.53 12.82
CA TRP A 412 9.07 6.59 11.76
C TRP A 412 7.81 7.28 12.27
N HIS A 413 7.53 8.45 11.73
CA HIS A 413 6.45 9.33 12.13
C HIS A 413 5.34 9.38 11.10
N ASP A 414 4.13 8.91 11.47
CA ASP A 414 2.90 9.04 10.70
C ASP A 414 2.09 10.21 11.26
N ALA A 415 2.46 11.41 10.81
CA ALA A 415 1.88 12.64 11.32
C ALA A 415 0.72 13.15 10.45
N LEU A 416 -0.18 13.91 11.06
CA LEU A 416 -1.25 14.66 10.40
C LEU A 416 -1.49 15.99 11.12
N VAL A 417 -2.00 16.99 10.40
CA VAL A 417 -2.25 18.34 10.92
C VAL A 417 -3.74 18.63 10.85
N SER A 418 -4.28 19.29 11.88
CA SER A 418 -5.67 19.75 11.91
C SER A 418 -5.92 20.83 10.85
N ASP A 419 -7.14 20.89 10.30
CA ASP A 419 -7.50 21.84 9.24
C ASP A 419 -7.38 23.31 9.68
N ASP A 420 -7.44 23.58 10.98
CA ASP A 420 -7.24 24.91 11.57
C ASP A 420 -5.75 25.27 11.78
N GLY A 421 -4.82 24.37 11.42
CA GLY A 421 -3.38 24.57 11.54
C GLY A 421 -2.86 24.71 12.99
N ARG A 422 -3.68 24.40 14.01
CA ARG A 422 -3.30 24.64 15.42
C ARG A 422 -2.68 23.42 16.09
N ARG A 423 -2.99 22.23 15.61
CA ARG A 423 -2.58 20.95 16.22
C ARG A 423 -2.04 20.01 15.17
N TRP A 424 -1.23 19.08 15.62
CA TRP A 424 -0.83 17.92 14.84
C TRP A 424 -0.84 16.68 15.72
N ALA A 425 -1.11 15.56 15.12
CA ALA A 425 -1.05 14.25 15.77
C ALA A 425 0.06 13.44 15.12
N ASP A 426 0.68 12.56 15.89
CA ASP A 426 1.78 11.73 15.46
C ASP A 426 1.60 10.29 15.97
N SER A 427 1.57 9.35 15.05
CA SER A 427 1.70 7.94 15.35
C SER A 427 3.15 7.53 15.10
N ALA A 428 3.98 7.62 16.12
CA ALA A 428 5.42 7.42 16.03
C ALA A 428 5.83 6.04 16.54
N SER A 429 6.78 5.41 15.87
CA SER A 429 7.46 4.19 16.34
C SER A 429 8.94 4.23 16.03
N ASP A 430 9.71 3.42 16.76
CA ASP A 430 11.11 3.18 16.51
C ASP A 430 11.45 1.67 16.55
N LEU A 431 12.73 1.33 16.55
CA LEU A 431 13.14 -0.07 16.67
C LEU A 431 12.91 -0.67 18.07
N ALA A 432 12.74 0.14 19.10
CA ALA A 432 12.59 -0.33 20.48
C ALA A 432 11.15 -0.47 20.93
N SER A 433 10.24 0.33 20.35
CA SER A 433 8.84 0.42 20.79
C SER A 433 7.85 0.51 19.64
N GLY A 434 6.68 -0.09 19.83
CA GLY A 434 5.53 -0.03 18.94
C GLY A 434 4.97 1.38 18.80
N PRO A 435 4.02 1.59 17.85
CA PRO A 435 3.45 2.90 17.60
C PRO A 435 2.80 3.50 18.85
N GLN A 436 3.06 4.78 19.08
CA GLN A 436 2.45 5.62 20.10
C GLN A 436 1.75 6.79 19.43
N LEU A 437 0.47 6.99 19.74
CA LEU A 437 -0.27 8.16 19.25
C LEU A 437 -0.17 9.32 20.25
N SER A 438 0.30 10.46 19.79
CA SER A 438 0.38 11.71 20.56
C SER A 438 -0.25 12.88 19.80
N VAL A 439 -0.66 13.94 20.53
CA VAL A 439 -1.17 15.20 19.98
C VAL A 439 -0.35 16.36 20.51
N HIS A 440 -0.01 17.26 19.61
CA HIS A 440 0.83 18.42 19.84
C HIS A 440 0.11 19.72 19.46
N GLN A 441 0.53 20.84 20.02
CA GLN A 441 0.07 22.18 19.64
C GLN A 441 1.26 22.98 19.09
N PHE A 442 1.09 23.66 17.97
CA PHE A 442 2.19 24.44 17.38
C PHE A 442 2.65 25.62 18.25
N ALA A 443 1.76 26.17 19.09
CA ALA A 443 2.08 27.29 19.98
C ALA A 443 2.64 26.86 21.35
N ALA A 444 2.80 25.57 21.64
CA ALA A 444 3.28 25.10 22.92
C ALA A 444 4.77 24.74 22.87
N GLU A 445 5.55 25.27 23.82
CA GLU A 445 7.00 24.99 23.93
C GLU A 445 7.34 23.59 24.43
N VAL A 446 6.40 22.79 24.90
CA VAL A 446 6.68 21.49 25.57
C VAL A 446 5.73 20.41 25.11
N GLY A 447 6.33 19.30 24.69
CA GLY A 447 5.86 17.91 24.56
C GLY A 447 4.39 17.62 24.27
N GLY A 448 4.14 16.71 23.33
CA GLY A 448 2.79 16.26 23.02
C GLY A 448 2.13 15.48 24.14
N ARG A 449 0.80 15.51 24.19
CA ARG A 449 0.01 14.64 25.07
C ARG A 449 -0.14 13.27 24.43
N VAL A 450 0.34 12.24 25.10
CA VAL A 450 0.14 10.84 24.68
C VAL A 450 -1.34 10.48 24.86
N LEU A 451 -1.96 10.00 23.78
CA LEU A 451 -3.34 9.52 23.76
C LEU A 451 -3.41 7.98 23.79
N SER A 452 -2.47 7.33 23.11
CA SER A 452 -2.33 5.87 23.13
C SER A 452 -0.85 5.55 23.24
N ALA A 453 -0.46 4.91 24.33
CA ALA A 453 0.90 4.44 24.52
C ALA A 453 1.20 3.23 23.63
N ALA A 454 2.48 2.98 23.37
CA ALA A 454 2.93 1.77 22.69
C ALA A 454 2.46 0.53 23.50
N THR A 455 1.89 -0.45 22.80
CA THR A 455 1.33 -1.68 23.39
C THR A 455 2.36 -2.79 23.54
N ALA A 456 3.54 -2.64 22.91
CA ALA A 456 4.66 -3.56 23.06
C ALA A 456 6.01 -2.84 22.88
N THR A 457 7.01 -3.34 23.59
CA THR A 457 8.42 -2.96 23.42
C THR A 457 9.28 -4.20 23.17
N ALA A 458 10.47 -3.99 22.59
CA ALA A 458 11.43 -5.07 22.33
C ALA A 458 11.80 -5.81 23.63
N GLU A 459 11.96 -5.08 24.75
CA GLU A 459 12.23 -5.65 26.06
C GLU A 459 11.10 -6.54 26.56
N GLN A 460 9.83 -6.09 26.44
CA GLN A 460 8.66 -6.87 26.86
C GLN A 460 8.50 -8.15 26.05
N LEU A 461 8.84 -8.11 24.76
CA LEU A 461 8.81 -9.29 23.88
C LEU A 461 10.03 -10.19 24.06
N GLY A 462 11.09 -9.70 24.71
CA GLY A 462 12.34 -10.43 24.86
C GLY A 462 13.09 -10.62 23.53
N VAL A 463 12.92 -9.69 22.58
CA VAL A 463 13.56 -9.71 21.26
C VAL A 463 14.58 -8.60 21.14
N ALA A 464 15.59 -8.77 20.28
CA ALA A 464 16.55 -7.72 19.98
C ALA A 464 16.15 -6.95 18.71
N PRO A 465 16.17 -5.62 18.72
CA PRO A 465 16.05 -4.85 17.49
C PRO A 465 17.16 -5.22 16.49
N PRO A 466 16.90 -5.17 15.17
CA PRO A 466 17.96 -5.34 14.19
C PRO A 466 18.94 -4.16 14.22
N GLU A 467 20.16 -4.43 13.86
CA GLU A 467 21.18 -3.40 13.60
C GLU A 467 20.95 -2.81 12.21
N LEU A 468 20.80 -1.48 12.11
CA LEU A 468 20.76 -0.80 10.82
C LEU A 468 22.19 -0.58 10.33
N LEU A 469 22.48 -1.04 9.13
CA LEU A 469 23.79 -1.01 8.50
C LEU A 469 23.70 -0.28 7.15
N THR A 470 24.85 0.26 6.73
CA THR A 470 25.07 0.65 5.35
C THR A 470 26.04 -0.34 4.71
N LEU A 471 25.59 -1.00 3.65
CA LEU A 471 26.38 -1.92 2.83
C LEU A 471 26.59 -1.33 1.45
N ARG A 472 27.42 -1.97 0.61
CA ARG A 472 27.69 -1.49 -0.75
C ARG A 472 26.95 -2.31 -1.78
N ALA A 473 26.38 -1.62 -2.76
CA ALA A 473 25.82 -2.25 -3.96
C ALA A 473 26.90 -2.97 -4.78
N ALA A 474 26.48 -3.77 -5.72
CA ALA A 474 27.38 -4.50 -6.63
C ALA A 474 28.26 -3.59 -7.50
N ASP A 475 27.92 -2.30 -7.65
CA ASP A 475 28.78 -1.31 -8.32
C ASP A 475 29.98 -0.84 -7.44
N GLY A 476 30.04 -1.27 -6.19
CA GLY A 476 31.10 -0.95 -5.23
C GLY A 476 31.01 0.46 -4.63
N THR A 477 30.06 1.30 -5.03
CA THR A 477 29.96 2.71 -4.67
C THR A 477 28.64 3.12 -4.06
N THR A 478 27.51 2.63 -4.56
CA THR A 478 26.18 3.01 -4.07
C THR A 478 25.93 2.44 -2.67
N PRO A 479 25.60 3.27 -1.66
CA PRO A 479 25.25 2.77 -0.34
C PRO A 479 23.87 2.12 -0.36
N LEU A 480 23.71 0.99 0.31
CA LEU A 480 22.45 0.27 0.50
C LEU A 480 22.10 0.30 1.99
N ASP A 481 20.85 0.63 2.31
CA ASP A 481 20.33 0.50 3.66
C ASP A 481 20.00 -0.97 3.93
N ALA A 482 20.45 -1.47 5.08
CA ALA A 482 20.27 -2.86 5.50
C ALA A 482 19.87 -2.96 6.96
N ALA A 483 19.11 -4.00 7.29
CA ALA A 483 18.79 -4.40 8.66
C ALA A 483 19.33 -5.81 8.91
N PHE A 484 20.17 -5.95 9.93
CA PHE A 484 20.84 -7.19 10.28
C PHE A 484 20.38 -7.68 11.64
N TYR A 485 19.75 -8.84 11.67
CA TYR A 485 19.31 -9.52 12.90
C TYR A 485 20.39 -10.52 13.29
N ARG A 486 21.08 -10.24 14.37
CA ARG A 486 22.10 -11.14 14.92
C ARG A 486 21.44 -12.33 15.61
N PRO A 487 22.05 -13.52 15.58
CA PRO A 487 21.60 -14.64 16.39
C PRO A 487 21.48 -14.25 17.87
N ALA A 488 20.38 -14.63 18.52
CA ALA A 488 20.14 -14.31 19.92
C ALA A 488 21.20 -14.87 20.88
N ARG A 489 21.92 -15.92 20.45
CA ARG A 489 23.03 -16.51 21.19
C ARG A 489 24.33 -16.35 20.39
N PRO A 490 25.39 -15.85 21.02
CA PRO A 490 26.71 -15.78 20.38
C PRO A 490 27.13 -17.18 19.90
N THR A 491 27.65 -17.23 18.69
CA THR A 491 28.22 -18.47 18.09
C THR A 491 29.72 -18.38 18.05
N SER A 492 30.42 -19.50 18.22
CA SER A 492 31.89 -19.55 18.11
C SER A 492 32.41 -19.50 16.67
N THR A 493 31.51 -19.68 15.71
CA THR A 493 31.77 -19.60 14.26
C THR A 493 30.72 -18.68 13.62
N PRO A 494 31.00 -18.09 12.46
CA PRO A 494 30.01 -17.29 11.74
C PRO A 494 28.71 -18.06 11.54
N PRO A 495 27.53 -17.47 11.85
CA PRO A 495 26.25 -18.14 11.74
C PRO A 495 25.80 -18.28 10.29
N PRO A 496 24.89 -19.24 9.97
CA PRO A 496 24.16 -19.23 8.70
C PRO A 496 23.31 -17.97 8.57
N CYS A 497 23.04 -17.55 7.34
CA CYS A 497 22.28 -16.35 7.08
C CYS A 497 21.07 -16.61 6.19
N VAL A 498 19.93 -15.99 6.52
CA VAL A 498 18.75 -15.93 5.69
C VAL A 498 18.58 -14.51 5.15
N VAL A 499 18.63 -14.34 3.84
CA VAL A 499 18.24 -13.09 3.17
C VAL A 499 16.73 -13.03 3.07
N TRP A 500 16.13 -12.02 3.69
CA TRP A 500 14.68 -11.77 3.63
C TRP A 500 14.43 -10.65 2.64
N VAL A 501 14.05 -10.99 1.41
CA VAL A 501 14.02 -10.06 0.28
C VAL A 501 12.59 -9.71 -0.15
N TYR A 502 12.38 -8.44 -0.49
CA TYR A 502 11.33 -8.02 -1.44
C TYR A 502 11.98 -7.53 -2.73
N GLY A 503 12.79 -6.48 -2.65
CA GLY A 503 13.67 -6.00 -3.72
C GLY A 503 12.99 -5.25 -4.87
N GLY A 504 11.65 -5.19 -4.89
CA GLY A 504 10.88 -4.62 -5.99
C GLY A 504 10.70 -3.10 -5.90
N PRO A 505 10.25 -2.48 -7.01
CA PRO A 505 9.95 -1.06 -7.07
C PRO A 505 8.82 -0.68 -6.11
N HIS A 506 8.75 0.61 -5.79
CA HIS A 506 7.77 1.20 -4.86
C HIS A 506 7.79 0.64 -3.42
N ALA A 507 8.74 -0.22 -3.08
CA ALA A 507 8.86 -0.79 -1.75
C ALA A 507 10.16 -0.36 -1.08
N GLN A 508 10.03 -0.02 0.20
CA GLN A 508 11.15 0.18 1.13
C GLN A 508 10.91 -0.72 2.35
N TYR A 509 11.85 -1.60 2.64
CA TYR A 509 11.74 -2.53 3.76
C TYR A 509 12.54 -2.08 4.97
N VAL A 510 13.71 -1.47 4.76
CA VAL A 510 14.60 -1.07 5.85
C VAL A 510 14.19 0.30 6.39
N LYS A 511 13.65 0.30 7.61
CA LYS A 511 13.13 1.50 8.29
C LYS A 511 13.50 1.47 9.76
N ARG A 512 13.67 2.64 10.36
CA ARG A 512 13.75 2.80 11.82
C ARG A 512 12.34 2.78 12.39
N ALA A 513 11.67 1.64 12.29
CA ALA A 513 10.26 1.47 12.68
C ALA A 513 10.07 0.13 13.41
N TRP A 514 9.04 0.08 14.23
CA TRP A 514 8.68 -1.10 15.03
C TRP A 514 8.49 -2.38 14.20
N GLU A 515 7.95 -2.26 12.99
CA GLU A 515 7.72 -3.41 12.10
C GLU A 515 9.00 -4.20 11.79
N MET A 516 10.17 -3.55 11.86
CA MET A 516 11.45 -4.23 11.71
C MET A 516 11.72 -5.16 12.89
N THR A 517 11.50 -4.68 14.11
CA THR A 517 11.74 -5.47 15.33
C THR A 517 10.65 -6.51 15.56
N ALA A 518 9.38 -6.15 15.29
CA ALA A 518 8.24 -7.03 15.59
C ALA A 518 8.02 -8.17 14.58
N HIS A 519 8.81 -8.25 13.50
CA HIS A 519 8.59 -9.26 12.44
C HIS A 519 8.83 -10.69 12.96
N PRO A 520 7.77 -11.53 13.09
CA PRO A 520 7.85 -12.76 13.87
C PRO A 520 8.86 -13.77 13.33
N LEU A 521 8.88 -13.99 12.00
CA LEU A 521 9.76 -15.01 11.41
C LEU A 521 11.23 -14.59 11.43
N ARG A 522 11.54 -13.30 11.23
CA ARG A 522 12.92 -12.79 11.32
C ARG A 522 13.46 -12.97 12.74
N GLN A 523 12.64 -12.62 13.74
CA GLN A 523 12.99 -12.80 15.15
C GLN A 523 13.12 -14.29 15.52
N TYR A 524 12.22 -15.14 15.00
CA TYR A 524 12.32 -16.58 15.26
C TYR A 524 13.61 -17.17 14.70
N LEU A 525 13.95 -16.88 13.45
CA LEU A 525 15.19 -17.33 12.81
C LEU A 525 16.42 -16.88 13.61
N ALA A 526 16.45 -15.62 14.02
CA ALA A 526 17.54 -15.09 14.87
C ALA A 526 17.58 -15.80 16.22
N GLY A 527 16.42 -16.10 16.82
CA GLY A 527 16.29 -16.82 18.09
C GLY A 527 16.84 -18.24 18.06
N VAL A 528 16.70 -18.94 16.94
CA VAL A 528 17.18 -20.32 16.76
C VAL A 528 18.58 -20.44 16.18
N GLY A 529 19.27 -19.31 15.95
CA GLY A 529 20.70 -19.27 15.64
C GLY A 529 21.05 -19.00 14.19
N ALA A 530 20.10 -18.58 13.34
CA ALA A 530 20.38 -18.06 12.00
C ALA A 530 20.38 -16.54 12.01
N ALA A 531 21.38 -15.88 11.41
CA ALA A 531 21.31 -14.44 11.14
C ALA A 531 20.24 -14.16 10.06
N VAL A 532 19.63 -12.97 10.10
CA VAL A 532 18.72 -12.53 9.04
C VAL A 532 19.18 -11.19 8.49
N LEU A 533 19.25 -11.08 7.17
CA LEU A 533 19.63 -9.87 6.45
C LEU A 533 18.46 -9.38 5.60
N VAL A 534 18.12 -8.11 5.75
CA VAL A 534 17.17 -7.38 4.88
C VAL A 534 17.91 -6.25 4.23
N VAL A 535 17.83 -6.09 2.91
CA VAL A 535 18.53 -5.04 2.16
C VAL A 535 17.57 -4.37 1.20
N ASP A 536 17.54 -3.05 1.21
CA ASP A 536 16.93 -2.25 0.15
C ASP A 536 17.95 -2.03 -0.97
N ASN A 537 17.89 -2.92 -1.97
CA ASN A 537 18.74 -2.87 -3.16
C ASN A 537 18.39 -1.70 -4.07
N ARG A 538 19.24 -1.37 -5.04
CA ARG A 538 18.89 -0.46 -6.13
C ARG A 538 17.62 -0.96 -6.82
N GLY A 539 16.70 -0.04 -7.10
CA GLY A 539 15.35 -0.33 -7.55
C GLY A 539 14.28 -0.12 -6.47
N SER A 540 14.64 -0.09 -5.17
CA SER A 540 13.72 0.19 -4.07
C SER A 540 13.31 1.67 -4.03
N ALA A 541 12.22 1.97 -3.29
CA ALA A 541 11.64 3.30 -3.17
C ALA A 541 12.41 4.24 -2.22
N ASN A 542 12.00 5.51 -2.23
CA ASN A 542 12.42 6.58 -1.30
C ASN A 542 13.89 7.00 -1.38
N ARG A 543 14.59 6.64 -2.45
CA ARG A 543 15.99 7.01 -2.70
C ARG A 543 16.15 7.86 -3.98
N GLY A 544 15.03 8.29 -4.60
CA GLY A 544 14.98 9.05 -5.84
C GLY A 544 15.02 8.21 -7.11
N ILE A 545 14.65 8.84 -8.22
CA ILE A 545 14.57 8.21 -9.54
C ILE A 545 15.88 7.53 -9.99
N PRO A 546 17.09 8.09 -9.79
CA PRO A 546 18.32 7.42 -10.20
C PRO A 546 18.54 6.07 -9.53
N PHE A 547 18.07 5.91 -8.29
CA PHE A 547 18.16 4.66 -7.56
C PHE A 547 17.08 3.65 -8.01
N GLU A 548 15.85 4.12 -8.24
CA GLU A 548 14.72 3.30 -8.66
C GLU A 548 14.83 2.86 -10.13
N ALA A 549 15.31 3.73 -11.01
CA ALA A 549 15.40 3.52 -12.46
C ALA A 549 16.31 2.37 -12.91
N MET A 550 17.09 1.79 -12.00
CA MET A 550 17.96 0.63 -12.30
C MET A 550 17.17 -0.62 -12.75
N LEU A 551 15.86 -0.63 -12.52
CA LEU A 551 14.95 -1.72 -12.92
C LEU A 551 14.55 -1.64 -14.41
N ARG A 552 14.73 -0.51 -15.08
CA ARG A 552 14.25 -0.29 -16.44
C ARG A 552 14.74 -1.35 -17.42
N GLY A 553 13.78 -2.05 -18.04
CA GLY A 553 14.02 -3.05 -19.08
C GLY A 553 14.63 -4.35 -18.59
N ARG A 554 14.91 -4.51 -17.29
CA ARG A 554 15.54 -5.72 -16.75
C ARG A 554 15.31 -5.91 -15.26
N LEU A 555 14.18 -6.51 -14.89
CA LEU A 555 13.85 -6.85 -13.50
C LEU A 555 14.71 -8.05 -13.01
N GLY A 556 15.11 -8.01 -11.74
CA GLY A 556 15.87 -9.08 -11.09
C GLY A 556 17.35 -9.15 -11.48
N ALA A 557 17.94 -8.10 -12.05
CA ALA A 557 19.36 -8.08 -12.43
C ALA A 557 20.21 -7.30 -11.41
N ALA A 558 20.01 -5.98 -11.31
CA ALA A 558 20.73 -5.13 -10.36
C ALA A 558 20.39 -5.52 -8.92
N GLU A 559 19.13 -5.83 -8.69
CA GLU A 559 18.60 -6.22 -7.37
C GLU A 559 19.28 -7.48 -6.85
N VAL A 560 19.36 -8.55 -7.65
CA VAL A 560 20.04 -9.80 -7.27
C VAL A 560 21.53 -9.57 -7.04
N ALA A 561 22.18 -8.80 -7.92
CA ALA A 561 23.59 -8.48 -7.77
C ALA A 561 23.87 -7.73 -6.46
N ASP A 562 23.00 -6.79 -6.08
CA ASP A 562 23.14 -6.02 -4.84
C ASP A 562 22.90 -6.90 -3.60
N GLN A 563 21.90 -7.82 -3.62
CA GLN A 563 21.68 -8.78 -2.54
C GLN A 563 22.92 -9.67 -2.34
N ALA A 564 23.48 -10.19 -3.44
CA ALA A 564 24.69 -11.01 -3.39
C ALA A 564 25.92 -10.23 -2.89
N ALA A 565 26.07 -8.97 -3.31
CA ALA A 565 27.17 -8.10 -2.83
C ALA A 565 27.07 -7.84 -1.32
N ALA A 566 25.86 -7.56 -0.83
CA ALA A 566 25.62 -7.34 0.60
C ALA A 566 25.96 -8.59 1.44
N VAL A 567 25.59 -9.77 0.97
CA VAL A 567 25.92 -11.05 1.63
C VAL A 567 27.43 -11.26 1.67
N ARG A 568 28.14 -11.03 0.55
CA ARG A 568 29.60 -11.16 0.48
C ARG A 568 30.30 -10.20 1.42
N GLU A 569 29.85 -8.94 1.48
CA GLU A 569 30.40 -7.94 2.39
C GLU A 569 30.27 -8.35 3.86
N LEU A 570 29.12 -8.90 4.28
CA LEU A 570 28.96 -9.40 5.65
C LEU A 570 29.83 -10.64 5.92
N ALA A 571 29.99 -11.52 4.94
CA ALA A 571 30.89 -12.68 5.08
C ALA A 571 32.38 -12.25 5.19
N ASP A 572 32.82 -11.27 4.39
CA ASP A 572 34.17 -10.71 4.47
C ASP A 572 34.43 -10.02 5.81
N ARG A 573 33.40 -9.45 6.44
CA ARG A 573 33.46 -8.93 7.81
C ARG A 573 33.47 -10.02 8.89
N GLY A 574 33.28 -11.32 8.52
CA GLY A 574 33.20 -12.44 9.44
C GLY A 574 31.88 -12.53 10.20
N GLU A 575 30.83 -11.82 9.76
CA GLU A 575 29.53 -11.75 10.43
C GLU A 575 28.63 -12.94 10.13
N ILE A 576 28.82 -13.60 8.98
CA ILE A 576 28.02 -14.75 8.51
C ILE A 576 28.89 -15.80 7.82
N ASP A 577 28.40 -17.04 7.77
CA ASP A 577 29.00 -18.14 7.01
C ASP A 577 28.50 -18.11 5.56
N ILE A 578 29.34 -17.70 4.62
CA ILE A 578 29.04 -17.63 3.19
C ILE A 578 28.64 -18.99 2.58
N GLY A 579 29.08 -20.09 3.17
CA GLY A 579 28.72 -21.45 2.72
C GLY A 579 27.30 -21.86 3.13
N ARG A 580 26.62 -21.11 3.99
CA ARG A 580 25.30 -21.41 4.53
C ARG A 580 24.37 -20.20 4.42
N VAL A 581 23.99 -19.84 3.18
CA VAL A 581 23.11 -18.71 2.88
C VAL A 581 21.82 -19.21 2.24
N GLY A 582 20.69 -18.81 2.82
CA GLY A 582 19.35 -19.02 2.27
C GLY A 582 18.69 -17.68 1.87
N ILE A 583 17.62 -17.76 1.08
CA ILE A 583 16.86 -16.59 0.64
C ILE A 583 15.37 -16.87 0.67
N THR A 584 14.56 -15.89 1.07
CA THR A 584 13.10 -16.00 1.07
C THR A 584 12.43 -14.68 0.82
N GLY A 585 11.30 -14.72 0.12
CA GLY A 585 10.44 -13.57 -0.10
C GLY A 585 9.10 -13.95 -0.72
N GLY A 586 8.17 -12.98 -0.72
CA GLY A 586 6.83 -13.16 -1.29
C GLY A 586 6.59 -12.25 -2.47
N SER A 587 5.71 -12.65 -3.42
CA SER A 587 5.36 -11.85 -4.59
C SER A 587 6.61 -11.51 -5.42
N TYR A 588 6.94 -10.23 -5.59
CA TYR A 588 8.22 -9.81 -6.17
C TYR A 588 9.43 -10.41 -5.44
N GLY A 589 9.37 -10.51 -4.11
CA GLY A 589 10.41 -11.17 -3.32
C GLY A 589 10.52 -12.68 -3.60
N GLY A 590 9.42 -13.33 -3.96
CA GLY A 590 9.41 -14.70 -4.47
C GLY A 590 10.10 -14.82 -5.84
N PHE A 591 9.81 -13.88 -6.75
CA PHE A 591 10.55 -13.73 -8.01
C PHE A 591 12.04 -13.51 -7.75
N MET A 592 12.40 -12.61 -6.84
CA MET A 592 13.80 -12.36 -6.44
C MET A 592 14.49 -13.59 -5.90
N THR A 593 13.79 -14.42 -5.08
CA THR A 593 14.30 -15.68 -4.57
C THR A 593 14.69 -16.62 -5.72
N LEU A 594 13.80 -16.80 -6.70
CA LEU A 594 14.06 -17.66 -7.87
C LEU A 594 15.23 -17.13 -8.72
N ARG A 595 15.24 -15.83 -8.98
CA ARG A 595 16.30 -15.18 -9.76
C ARG A 595 17.66 -15.27 -9.06
N ALA A 596 17.70 -15.08 -7.73
CA ALA A 596 18.92 -15.16 -6.96
C ALA A 596 19.49 -16.60 -6.94
N MET A 597 18.65 -17.62 -6.72
CA MET A 597 19.07 -19.01 -6.76
C MET A 597 19.59 -19.44 -8.13
N ALA A 598 19.02 -18.91 -9.21
CA ALA A 598 19.45 -19.21 -10.57
C ALA A 598 20.71 -18.43 -11.00
N ALA A 599 20.89 -17.19 -10.53
CA ALA A 599 22.04 -16.36 -10.87
C ALA A 599 23.28 -16.63 -10.02
N GLU A 600 23.07 -16.99 -8.76
CA GLU A 600 24.11 -17.23 -7.74
C GLU A 600 23.91 -18.58 -7.02
N PRO A 601 23.89 -19.71 -7.78
CA PRO A 601 23.50 -21.02 -7.23
C PRO A 601 24.49 -21.57 -6.18
N ASP A 602 25.74 -21.09 -6.19
CA ASP A 602 26.74 -21.48 -5.19
C ASP A 602 26.61 -20.68 -3.90
N LEU A 603 25.96 -19.50 -3.96
CA LEU A 603 25.71 -18.63 -2.81
C LEU A 603 24.36 -18.95 -2.15
N PHE A 604 23.26 -18.95 -2.91
CA PHE A 604 21.91 -19.19 -2.39
C PHE A 604 21.52 -20.66 -2.56
N ARG A 605 21.80 -21.47 -1.54
CA ARG A 605 21.64 -22.94 -1.58
C ARG A 605 20.28 -23.44 -1.10
N VAL A 606 19.50 -22.58 -0.46
CA VAL A 606 18.14 -22.88 -0.03
C VAL A 606 17.26 -21.66 -0.26
N GLY A 607 16.06 -21.88 -0.80
CA GLY A 607 15.12 -20.80 -1.06
C GLY A 607 13.68 -21.16 -0.76
N VAL A 608 12.92 -20.16 -0.31
CA VAL A 608 11.47 -20.25 -0.18
C VAL A 608 10.83 -19.10 -0.93
N ALA A 609 10.12 -19.42 -2.02
CA ALA A 609 9.43 -18.43 -2.85
C ALA A 609 7.91 -18.52 -2.62
N VAL A 610 7.32 -17.46 -2.05
CA VAL A 610 5.90 -17.39 -1.77
C VAL A 610 5.21 -16.59 -2.87
N ALA A 611 4.20 -17.17 -3.53
CA ALA A 611 3.43 -16.57 -4.63
C ALA A 611 4.30 -15.84 -5.67
N PRO A 612 5.35 -16.46 -6.25
CA PRO A 612 6.31 -15.79 -7.11
C PRO A 612 5.73 -15.48 -8.49
N VAL A 613 6.03 -14.28 -9.03
CA VAL A 613 5.93 -14.05 -10.46
C VAL A 613 7.06 -14.80 -11.16
N THR A 614 6.75 -15.60 -12.20
CA THR A 614 7.76 -16.37 -12.94
C THR A 614 7.94 -15.92 -14.38
N ASP A 615 6.92 -15.26 -14.95
CA ASP A 615 6.93 -14.67 -16.28
C ASP A 615 6.06 -13.41 -16.27
N TRP A 616 6.65 -12.27 -16.55
CA TRP A 616 5.99 -10.97 -16.49
C TRP A 616 4.89 -10.78 -17.55
N ARG A 617 4.87 -11.58 -18.60
CA ARG A 617 3.73 -11.65 -19.54
C ARG A 617 2.45 -12.18 -18.89
N GLY A 618 2.59 -12.85 -17.78
CA GLY A 618 1.49 -13.36 -16.96
C GLY A 618 1.02 -12.41 -15.86
N TYR A 619 1.57 -11.22 -15.78
CA TYR A 619 1.20 -10.18 -14.82
C TYR A 619 0.47 -9.02 -15.52
N ASP A 620 -0.02 -8.01 -14.76
CA ASP A 620 -0.85 -6.96 -15.33
C ASP A 620 -0.09 -5.93 -16.18
N THR A 621 -0.88 -5.17 -16.97
CA THR A 621 -0.38 -4.14 -17.88
C THR A 621 0.29 -2.98 -17.15
N ALA A 622 -0.39 -2.42 -16.14
CA ALA A 622 0.02 -1.15 -15.54
C ALA A 622 1.36 -1.26 -14.80
N TYR A 623 1.56 -2.35 -14.06
CA TYR A 623 2.83 -2.64 -13.41
C TYR A 623 3.92 -3.01 -14.42
N THR A 624 3.66 -4.03 -15.22
CA THR A 624 4.70 -4.67 -16.01
C THR A 624 5.22 -3.75 -17.12
N GLU A 625 4.32 -3.08 -17.84
CA GLU A 625 4.68 -2.24 -18.97
C GLU A 625 5.37 -0.94 -18.56
N ARG A 626 5.14 -0.47 -17.33
CA ARG A 626 5.90 0.65 -16.74
C ARG A 626 7.40 0.38 -16.76
N TYR A 627 7.80 -0.83 -16.40
CA TYR A 627 9.21 -1.20 -16.25
C TYR A 627 9.81 -1.84 -17.50
N LEU A 628 9.04 -2.65 -18.23
CA LEU A 628 9.54 -3.45 -19.34
C LEU A 628 9.09 -2.95 -20.72
N GLY A 629 8.08 -2.07 -20.80
CA GLY A 629 7.43 -1.69 -22.04
C GLY A 629 6.46 -2.75 -22.55
N LEU A 630 5.93 -2.57 -23.76
CA LEU A 630 5.02 -3.54 -24.37
C LEU A 630 5.75 -4.84 -24.76
N PRO A 631 5.19 -6.02 -24.46
CA PRO A 631 5.85 -7.31 -24.78
C PRO A 631 6.17 -7.50 -26.26
N ALA A 632 5.31 -6.97 -27.13
CA ALA A 632 5.52 -7.04 -28.57
C ALA A 632 6.69 -6.16 -29.09
N GLU A 633 6.99 -5.07 -28.36
CA GLU A 633 8.04 -4.12 -28.72
C GLU A 633 9.37 -4.43 -28.01
N GLN A 634 9.29 -5.05 -26.83
CA GLN A 634 10.42 -5.32 -25.94
C GLN A 634 10.49 -6.81 -25.49
N PRO A 635 10.41 -7.79 -26.43
CA PRO A 635 10.38 -9.21 -26.07
C PRO A 635 11.62 -9.62 -25.24
N ASP A 636 12.80 -9.08 -25.56
CA ASP A 636 14.06 -9.38 -24.89
C ASP A 636 14.07 -8.91 -23.43
N ALA A 637 13.39 -7.82 -23.12
CA ALA A 637 13.25 -7.33 -21.74
C ALA A 637 12.44 -8.30 -20.87
N TYR A 638 11.38 -8.88 -21.44
CA TYR A 638 10.57 -9.89 -20.77
C TYR A 638 11.33 -11.19 -20.57
N ASP A 639 12.04 -11.68 -21.60
CA ASP A 639 12.85 -12.91 -21.52
C ASP A 639 13.99 -12.75 -20.51
N ALA A 640 14.67 -11.60 -20.51
CA ALA A 640 15.73 -11.30 -19.55
C ALA A 640 15.23 -11.16 -18.10
N SER A 641 13.94 -10.81 -17.91
CA SER A 641 13.31 -10.63 -16.60
C SER A 641 12.50 -11.86 -16.15
N ALA A 642 12.35 -12.91 -16.95
CA ALA A 642 11.64 -14.11 -16.55
C ALA A 642 12.47 -14.98 -15.58
N ALA A 643 11.79 -15.67 -14.65
CA ALA A 643 12.36 -16.77 -13.88
C ALA A 643 12.14 -18.10 -14.59
N LEU A 644 11.09 -18.21 -15.44
CA LEU A 644 10.94 -19.34 -16.37
C LEU A 644 12.12 -19.37 -17.35
N GLY A 645 12.53 -20.58 -17.73
CA GLY A 645 13.73 -20.81 -18.55
C GLY A 645 15.05 -20.81 -17.76
N LEU A 646 15.01 -20.67 -16.43
CA LEU A 646 16.19 -20.73 -15.55
C LEU A 646 16.19 -21.97 -14.65
N ALA A 647 15.24 -22.89 -14.79
CA ALA A 647 15.06 -24.05 -13.93
C ALA A 647 16.34 -24.91 -13.82
N ASP A 648 17.08 -25.10 -14.91
CA ASP A 648 18.33 -25.86 -14.98
C ASP A 648 19.51 -25.22 -14.21
N ARG A 649 19.37 -23.95 -13.82
CA ARG A 649 20.38 -23.19 -13.05
C ARG A 649 20.13 -23.25 -11.54
N ILE A 650 18.92 -23.58 -11.10
CA ILE A 650 18.59 -23.71 -9.67
C ILE A 650 19.16 -25.06 -9.18
N ARG A 651 20.19 -24.99 -8.33
CA ARG A 651 20.89 -26.18 -7.81
C ARG A 651 20.61 -26.48 -6.35
N GLY A 652 20.00 -25.51 -5.66
CA GLY A 652 19.69 -25.62 -4.23
C GLY A 652 18.32 -26.22 -3.95
N SER A 653 17.99 -26.36 -2.66
CA SER A 653 16.68 -26.80 -2.22
C SER A 653 15.66 -25.68 -2.32
N LEU A 654 14.58 -25.88 -3.09
CA LEU A 654 13.54 -24.88 -3.35
C LEU A 654 12.18 -25.33 -2.83
N LEU A 655 11.55 -24.48 -2.02
CA LEU A 655 10.16 -24.59 -1.61
C LEU A 655 9.34 -23.48 -2.27
N LEU A 656 8.27 -23.86 -2.97
CA LEU A 656 7.23 -22.94 -3.45
C LEU A 656 6.03 -23.01 -2.51
N ILE A 657 5.45 -21.85 -2.17
CA ILE A 657 4.20 -21.75 -1.41
C ILE A 657 3.26 -20.84 -2.18
N HIS A 658 2.00 -21.25 -2.42
CA HIS A 658 1.08 -20.43 -3.23
C HIS A 658 -0.37 -20.60 -2.76
N GLY A 659 -1.13 -19.50 -2.71
CA GLY A 659 -2.58 -19.51 -2.54
C GLY A 659 -3.27 -20.10 -3.76
N ALA A 660 -4.18 -21.05 -3.56
CA ALA A 660 -4.86 -21.69 -4.70
C ALA A 660 -5.83 -20.77 -5.42
N ILE A 661 -6.33 -19.74 -4.73
CA ILE A 661 -7.27 -18.76 -5.27
C ILE A 661 -6.65 -17.36 -5.41
N ASP A 662 -5.34 -17.31 -5.67
CA ASP A 662 -4.61 -16.06 -5.91
C ASP A 662 -5.03 -15.43 -7.24
N GLU A 663 -5.72 -14.29 -7.17
CA GLU A 663 -6.24 -13.53 -8.31
C GLU A 663 -5.30 -12.43 -8.80
N ASN A 664 -4.19 -12.21 -8.10
CA ASN A 664 -3.15 -11.24 -8.46
C ASN A 664 -1.99 -11.92 -9.18
N VAL A 665 -1.22 -12.76 -8.46
CA VAL A 665 -0.19 -13.62 -9.04
C VAL A 665 -0.78 -15.03 -9.17
N HIS A 666 -1.36 -15.33 -10.31
CA HIS A 666 -2.08 -16.58 -10.51
C HIS A 666 -1.22 -17.82 -10.21
N LEU A 667 -1.80 -18.85 -9.57
CA LEU A 667 -1.14 -20.12 -9.26
C LEU A 667 -0.40 -20.73 -10.45
N ARG A 668 -0.84 -20.45 -11.69
CA ARG A 668 -0.18 -20.91 -12.93
C ARG A 668 1.31 -20.54 -12.99
N HIS A 669 1.76 -19.46 -12.35
CA HIS A 669 3.16 -19.07 -12.27
C HIS A 669 3.98 -20.16 -11.60
N SER A 670 3.57 -20.62 -10.42
CA SER A 670 4.24 -21.72 -9.72
C SER A 670 4.11 -23.06 -10.45
N VAL A 671 2.94 -23.38 -10.98
CA VAL A 671 2.72 -24.65 -11.68
C VAL A 671 3.58 -24.78 -12.94
N ARG A 672 3.71 -23.70 -13.74
CA ARG A 672 4.60 -23.69 -14.92
C ARG A 672 6.06 -23.89 -14.51
N LEU A 673 6.51 -23.23 -13.44
CA LEU A 673 7.87 -23.39 -12.94
C LEU A 673 8.13 -24.82 -12.45
N VAL A 674 7.18 -25.43 -11.73
CA VAL A 674 7.27 -26.85 -11.30
C VAL A 674 7.46 -27.77 -12.51
N ALA A 675 6.69 -27.55 -13.59
CA ALA A 675 6.82 -28.36 -14.80
C ALA A 675 8.22 -28.22 -15.45
N GLU A 676 8.81 -27.03 -15.49
CA GLU A 676 10.18 -26.81 -15.99
C GLU A 676 11.23 -27.46 -15.07
N LEU A 677 11.11 -27.32 -13.74
CA LEU A 677 12.02 -27.94 -12.79
C LEU A 677 12.00 -29.47 -12.89
N GLN A 678 10.81 -30.07 -12.99
CA GLN A 678 10.66 -31.51 -13.21
C GLN A 678 11.29 -31.97 -14.54
N ALA A 679 11.09 -31.21 -15.62
CA ALA A 679 11.71 -31.47 -16.92
C ALA A 679 13.24 -31.35 -16.88
N ALA A 680 13.78 -30.48 -16.03
CA ALA A 680 15.22 -30.35 -15.77
C ALA A 680 15.76 -31.37 -14.78
N GLY A 681 14.93 -32.26 -14.22
CA GLY A 681 15.30 -33.25 -13.21
C GLY A 681 15.62 -32.65 -11.84
N CYS A 682 15.09 -31.44 -11.54
CA CYS A 682 15.27 -30.79 -10.26
C CYS A 682 14.11 -31.15 -9.31
N ASP A 683 14.45 -31.46 -8.07
CA ASP A 683 13.45 -31.67 -7.01
C ASP A 683 12.91 -30.32 -6.56
N VAL A 684 11.57 -30.21 -6.42
CA VAL A 684 10.87 -29.04 -5.94
C VAL A 684 9.70 -29.44 -5.06
N GLU A 685 9.51 -28.74 -3.95
CA GLU A 685 8.31 -28.84 -3.15
C GLU A 685 7.35 -27.71 -3.48
N LEU A 686 6.06 -28.02 -3.64
CA LEU A 686 4.98 -27.03 -3.77
C LEU A 686 3.96 -27.24 -2.66
N VAL A 687 3.81 -26.24 -1.80
CA VAL A 687 2.76 -26.17 -0.78
C VAL A 687 1.63 -25.29 -1.30
N LEU A 688 0.45 -25.87 -1.46
CA LEU A 688 -0.76 -25.12 -1.77
C LEU A 688 -1.46 -24.68 -0.48
N LEU A 689 -1.92 -23.46 -0.46
CA LEU A 689 -2.82 -22.91 0.56
C LEU A 689 -4.22 -22.84 -0.07
N PRO A 690 -5.08 -23.84 0.17
CA PRO A 690 -6.24 -24.09 -0.68
C PRO A 690 -7.32 -22.99 -0.68
N THR A 691 -7.40 -22.23 0.42
CA THR A 691 -8.42 -21.19 0.64
C THR A 691 -7.84 -19.78 0.69
N ASP A 692 -6.53 -19.63 0.46
CA ASP A 692 -5.88 -18.32 0.53
C ASP A 692 -5.70 -17.70 -0.85
N ARG A 693 -5.82 -16.37 -0.90
CA ARG A 693 -5.55 -15.49 -2.03
C ARG A 693 -4.07 -15.12 -2.10
N HIS A 694 -3.75 -14.00 -2.75
CA HIS A 694 -2.37 -13.51 -2.85
C HIS A 694 -1.74 -13.29 -1.47
N ARG A 695 -2.49 -12.74 -0.54
CA ARG A 695 -2.10 -12.65 0.87
C ARG A 695 -2.71 -13.79 1.67
N THR A 696 -1.84 -14.55 2.34
CA THR A 696 -2.29 -15.57 3.29
C THR A 696 -2.99 -14.89 4.47
N ARG A 697 -4.27 -15.15 4.67
CA ARG A 697 -5.10 -14.55 5.73
C ARG A 697 -5.70 -15.56 6.67
N SER A 698 -5.93 -16.79 6.21
CA SER A 698 -6.45 -17.85 7.05
C SER A 698 -5.43 -18.23 8.14
N ALA A 699 -5.88 -18.45 9.37
CA ALA A 699 -5.00 -18.84 10.47
C ALA A 699 -4.26 -20.15 10.17
N ALA A 700 -4.91 -21.11 9.51
CA ALA A 700 -4.32 -22.38 9.10
C ALA A 700 -3.27 -22.18 7.99
N GLY A 701 -3.57 -21.31 7.01
CA GLY A 701 -2.64 -20.96 5.93
C GLY A 701 -1.40 -20.26 6.48
N LEU A 702 -1.56 -19.26 7.35
CA LEU A 702 -0.46 -18.57 8.02
C LEU A 702 0.43 -19.54 8.79
N ALA A 703 -0.16 -20.39 9.64
CA ALA A 703 0.58 -21.40 10.42
C ALA A 703 1.33 -22.38 9.52
N THR A 704 0.71 -22.81 8.41
CA THR A 704 1.32 -23.72 7.44
C THR A 704 2.46 -23.04 6.70
N ARG A 705 2.24 -21.85 6.14
CA ARG A 705 3.24 -21.07 5.42
C ARG A 705 4.47 -20.82 6.29
N ASP A 706 4.25 -20.31 7.50
CA ASP A 706 5.32 -19.87 8.39
C ASP A 706 6.13 -21.07 8.89
N ARG A 707 5.47 -22.16 9.30
CA ARG A 707 6.14 -23.39 9.72
C ARG A 707 6.96 -24.01 8.58
N ARG A 708 6.39 -24.10 7.36
CA ARG A 708 7.08 -24.68 6.21
C ARG A 708 8.26 -23.82 5.77
N THR A 709 8.09 -22.49 5.77
CA THR A 709 9.17 -21.55 5.46
C THR A 709 10.36 -21.72 6.41
N VAL A 710 10.11 -21.64 7.70
CA VAL A 710 11.18 -21.74 8.70
C VAL A 710 11.84 -23.12 8.70
N ARG A 711 11.06 -24.19 8.65
CA ARG A 711 11.59 -25.57 8.62
C ARG A 711 12.50 -25.78 7.42
N HIS A 712 12.03 -25.44 6.21
CA HIS A 712 12.80 -25.62 4.98
C HIS A 712 14.13 -24.86 4.99
N LEU A 713 14.10 -23.60 5.46
CA LEU A 713 15.31 -22.79 5.59
C LEU A 713 16.30 -23.39 6.59
N LEU A 714 15.85 -23.78 7.79
CA LEU A 714 16.72 -24.33 8.82
C LEU A 714 17.34 -25.65 8.41
N GLU A 715 16.55 -26.57 7.83
CA GLU A 715 17.04 -27.86 7.31
C GLU A 715 18.09 -27.65 6.22
N GLY A 716 17.82 -26.79 5.23
CA GLY A 716 18.73 -26.48 4.13
C GLY A 716 20.01 -25.76 4.56
N LEU A 717 19.97 -25.01 5.67
CA LEU A 717 21.14 -24.34 6.26
C LEU A 717 21.89 -25.20 7.28
N GLY A 718 21.45 -26.45 7.54
CA GLY A 718 22.05 -27.31 8.52
C GLY A 718 21.92 -26.81 9.97
N VAL A 719 20.83 -26.09 10.27
CA VAL A 719 20.48 -25.67 11.62
C VAL A 719 19.56 -26.69 12.26
N ALA A 720 19.85 -27.10 13.50
CA ALA A 720 19.03 -28.07 14.21
C ALA A 720 17.60 -27.53 14.40
N LEU A 721 16.60 -28.35 14.07
CA LEU A 721 15.22 -27.97 14.24
C LEU A 721 14.86 -27.87 15.73
N PRO A 722 14.22 -26.74 16.15
CA PRO A 722 13.62 -26.64 17.48
C PRO A 722 12.51 -27.66 17.70
N ALA A 723 12.21 -27.99 18.96
CA ALA A 723 11.24 -29.04 19.30
C ALA A 723 9.82 -28.78 18.77
N ASP A 724 9.42 -27.50 18.66
CA ASP A 724 8.13 -27.06 18.09
C ASP A 724 8.02 -27.25 16.57
N LEU A 725 9.14 -27.48 15.88
CA LEU A 725 9.21 -27.78 14.45
C LEU A 725 9.59 -29.24 14.15
N ALA A 726 10.17 -29.98 15.12
CA ALA A 726 10.66 -31.34 14.94
C ALA A 726 9.55 -32.39 14.92
N GLY A 727 8.36 -32.13 15.42
CA GLY A 727 7.25 -33.05 15.66
C GLY A 727 6.08 -32.99 14.66
N GLY A 728 6.25 -32.40 13.47
CA GLY A 728 5.16 -32.22 12.47
C GLY A 728 5.41 -32.94 11.16
#